data_ad7fb4ea3fb0a62343947521b5a84943
#
_entry.id   ad7fb4ea3fb0a62343947521b5a84943
#
_cell.length_a   1.000
_cell.length_b   1.000
_cell.length_c   1.000
_cell.angle_alpha   90.00
_cell.angle_beta   90.00
_cell.angle_gamma   90.00
#
_symmetry.space_group_name_H-M   'P 1'
#
loop_
_entity.id
_entity.type
_entity.pdbx_description
1 polymer ?
#
loop_
_entity_poly.entity_id
_entity_poly.type
_entity_poly.pdbx_seq_one_letter_code
_entity_poly.pdbx_strand_id
1 'polypeptide(L)'
;MKNQLKRIAVGAALFTLGGTGCGGPVDPGPLGNVDALVILQRPKRNDTGDIFQYTSYVAGARLVKLSPPTADGTLTTLCCADQGSEFANIDISSYDLSFDAKSIVFSGRLGPEMTQHYGLFLLQLGDGSVTQIATDPMRDYVSPIFLPGDRVMFTSNAIVEAGAHQHRDEYERGVTIQLGRVNLDGTGMELGPRNLSHRTAPSLTSDGRVVFTQWDHLGDKNEGNLMFVNQDMQELREGFGKEGHGASNSTLKAREISAGRFVAIATARNRTINAGALIDIMLGDVETHDGVVSAPNNQSEAHSTFRQLTPNVPMNNDPSPETVGRYYDAFPLNAKDKPDLLVSWSNGPVESSVLALAGLSANFGLYVYDSEHQQRRPILDDPDMWDVFAQPLRTRSAPNIVGSAQDPKLAGQTLIGSLNVYDSSLHTFAPGSIYGVRVMEGFSSEEGFPENFGAPRFEGHANLGVARVAGDGSWSAKIPANIPVHLQTIDAFGMSLFNEPVWFSGRPGESRMCGGCHEDRTRTTTVTPGQLETFALGATPMFGTTPRALRMKTDPASAAEIVGVAWDKQVQPIFDAHCISCHDGTPGPANPSYTITDPTGAIAPITWTFNLTGGAVPPAMAVLAGGAAYSASYLTMAGLDMEAINRGHLMVSSTYTVYMTPMNARESMVITKLNPTLLFPTPTATRAFPTTTPHMTGKGTDLSPQEFYTLILAADMAVNFFARENNPHLNMYP
;
A
#
# COMPACT_ATOMS: atom_id res chain seq x y z
N MET A 1 43.09 19.08 -22.42
CA MET A 1 44.15 19.56 -21.52
C MET A 1 44.31 18.59 -20.38
N LYS A 2 45.43 17.87 -20.36
CA LYS A 2 45.81 16.95 -19.27
C LYS A 2 46.26 17.78 -18.08
N ASN A 3 45.85 17.45 -16.85
CA ASN A 3 46.75 17.37 -15.72
C ASN A 3 46.00 17.17 -14.38
N GLN A 4 46.40 16.09 -13.78
CA GLN A 4 46.81 15.86 -12.39
C GLN A 4 45.75 15.61 -11.33
N LEU A 5 45.47 14.33 -11.18
CA LEU A 5 45.04 13.74 -9.90
C LEU A 5 46.27 13.52 -9.01
N LYS A 6 46.40 14.32 -7.94
CA LYS A 6 47.35 14.07 -6.86
C LYS A 6 46.74 13.05 -5.87
N ARG A 7 47.41 11.92 -5.75
CA ARG A 7 47.20 10.96 -4.66
C ARG A 7 47.62 11.58 -3.34
N ILE A 8 46.70 11.68 -2.39
CA ILE A 8 47.01 11.99 -1.00
C ILE A 8 47.12 10.64 -0.27
N ALA A 9 48.36 10.28 0.06
CA ALA A 9 48.64 9.19 0.98
C ALA A 9 48.50 9.74 2.41
N VAL A 10 47.56 9.23 3.21
CA VAL A 10 47.44 9.50 4.63
C VAL A 10 48.30 8.51 5.37
N GLY A 11 49.40 8.98 5.90
CA GLY A 11 50.30 8.22 6.74
C GLY A 11 49.68 7.95 8.12
N ALA A 12 49.63 6.69 8.51
CA ALA A 12 49.27 6.26 9.86
C ALA A 12 50.46 6.56 10.80
N ALA A 13 50.28 7.47 11.74
CA ALA A 13 51.21 7.66 12.86
C ALA A 13 50.80 6.73 14.01
N LEU A 14 51.59 5.71 14.28
CA LEU A 14 51.47 4.90 15.49
C LEU A 14 51.95 5.76 16.69
N PHE A 15 51.06 6.08 17.59
CA PHE A 15 51.41 6.51 18.94
C PHE A 15 51.27 5.33 19.89
N THR A 16 52.36 4.74 20.30
CA THR A 16 52.41 3.81 21.43
C THR A 16 52.54 4.66 22.72
N LEU A 17 51.43 4.81 23.43
CA LEU A 17 51.40 5.25 24.80
C LEU A 17 51.14 4.03 25.70
N GLY A 18 52.17 3.49 26.31
CA GLY A 18 52.05 2.53 27.40
C GLY A 18 51.47 3.23 28.63
N GLY A 19 50.22 2.92 28.93
CA GLY A 19 49.53 3.28 30.16
C GLY A 19 49.01 2.00 30.83
N THR A 20 49.62 1.57 31.94
CA THR A 20 49.05 0.55 32.82
C THR A 20 47.86 1.16 33.56
N GLY A 21 46.67 1.05 32.96
CA GLY A 21 45.40 1.39 33.58
C GLY A 21 44.77 0.17 34.22
N CYS A 22 44.31 0.26 35.47
CA CYS A 22 43.51 -0.70 36.15
C CYS A 22 42.28 -1.06 35.34
N GLY A 23 42.26 -2.27 34.75
CA GLY A 23 41.12 -2.76 33.97
C GLY A 23 39.99 -3.12 34.90
N GLY A 24 39.00 -2.27 35.03
CA GLY A 24 37.65 -2.69 35.35
C GLY A 24 37.10 -3.59 34.20
N PRO A 25 36.10 -4.41 34.43
CA PRO A 25 35.51 -5.24 33.37
C PRO A 25 35.13 -4.30 32.24
N VAL A 26 35.71 -4.53 31.05
CA VAL A 26 35.37 -3.81 29.84
C VAL A 26 33.91 -4.12 29.54
N ASP A 27 33.08 -3.10 29.45
CA ASP A 27 31.70 -3.29 29.03
C ASP A 27 31.73 -4.01 27.66
N PRO A 28 31.16 -5.24 27.57
CA PRO A 28 31.22 -6.01 26.34
C PRO A 28 30.42 -5.37 25.20
N GLY A 29 29.75 -4.26 25.46
CA GLY A 29 28.90 -3.55 24.52
C GLY A 29 27.62 -4.34 24.16
N PRO A 30 26.80 -3.81 23.24
CA PRO A 30 25.48 -4.39 22.95
C PRO A 30 25.51 -5.79 22.32
N LEU A 31 26.66 -6.23 21.82
CA LEU A 31 26.88 -7.59 21.29
C LEU A 31 27.60 -8.54 22.26
N GLY A 32 27.85 -8.13 23.50
CA GLY A 32 28.65 -8.92 24.44
C GLY A 32 28.09 -10.28 24.83
N ASN A 33 26.79 -10.53 24.63
CA ASN A 33 26.12 -11.79 24.84
C ASN A 33 25.72 -12.49 23.52
N VAL A 34 26.36 -12.14 22.42
CA VAL A 34 26.11 -12.71 21.08
C VAL A 34 27.39 -13.39 20.60
N ASP A 35 27.35 -14.70 20.38
CA ASP A 35 28.52 -15.46 19.93
C ASP A 35 28.80 -15.31 18.43
N ALA A 36 27.74 -15.09 17.64
CA ALA A 36 27.84 -14.95 16.19
C ALA A 36 26.63 -14.16 15.61
N LEU A 37 26.83 -13.63 14.41
CA LEU A 37 25.76 -13.10 13.56
C LEU A 37 25.56 -13.99 12.34
N VAL A 38 24.33 -14.11 11.89
CA VAL A 38 24.01 -14.53 10.51
C VAL A 38 23.80 -13.27 9.68
N ILE A 39 24.34 -13.23 8.48
CA ILE A 39 24.33 -12.08 7.58
C ILE A 39 24.00 -12.57 6.18
N LEU A 40 23.14 -11.85 5.47
CA LEU A 40 22.97 -12.06 4.04
C LEU A 40 23.96 -11.17 3.28
N GLN A 41 24.83 -11.79 2.51
CA GLN A 41 25.68 -11.11 1.54
C GLN A 41 25.06 -11.23 0.15
N ARG A 42 24.77 -10.10 -0.49
CA ARG A 42 24.23 -10.02 -1.85
C ARG A 42 25.18 -9.23 -2.73
N PRO A 43 25.38 -9.63 -4.00
CA PRO A 43 26.08 -8.78 -4.95
C PRO A 43 25.42 -7.40 -5.05
N LYS A 44 26.21 -6.37 -5.27
CA LYS A 44 25.72 -5.00 -5.39
C LYS A 44 24.66 -4.88 -6.47
N ARG A 45 23.61 -4.16 -6.19
CA ARG A 45 22.43 -3.97 -7.04
C ARG A 45 22.16 -2.50 -7.24
N ASN A 46 21.45 -2.22 -8.31
CA ASN A 46 21.06 -0.86 -8.66
C ASN A 46 19.55 -0.80 -9.00
N ASP A 47 18.74 -1.49 -8.21
CA ASP A 47 17.30 -1.65 -8.40
C ASP A 47 16.56 -0.48 -7.77
N THR A 48 16.56 0.67 -8.43
CA THR A 48 15.83 1.84 -7.97
C THR A 48 14.35 1.67 -8.20
N GLY A 49 13.60 2.03 -7.17
CA GLY A 49 12.16 2.02 -7.28
C GLY A 49 11.55 0.65 -7.08
N ASP A 50 12.29 -0.44 -7.25
CA ASP A 50 11.78 -1.79 -6.97
C ASP A 50 11.62 -2.01 -5.47
N ILE A 51 10.38 -1.93 -4.98
CA ILE A 51 10.07 -2.13 -3.56
C ILE A 51 10.46 -3.51 -3.04
N PHE A 52 10.62 -4.47 -3.92
CA PHE A 52 10.94 -5.86 -3.58
C PHE A 52 12.41 -6.18 -3.72
N GLN A 53 13.11 -5.48 -4.62
CA GLN A 53 14.51 -5.72 -4.95
C GLN A 53 14.81 -7.19 -5.31
N TYR A 54 13.86 -7.83 -6.00
CA TYR A 54 14.00 -9.19 -6.51
C TYR A 54 13.56 -9.34 -7.98
N THR A 55 13.12 -8.27 -8.63
CA THR A 55 12.69 -8.32 -10.04
C THR A 55 13.87 -8.60 -10.96
N SER A 56 15.09 -8.17 -10.58
CA SER A 56 16.31 -8.51 -11.29
C SER A 56 17.06 -9.65 -10.59
N TYR A 57 17.50 -10.66 -11.36
CA TYR A 57 18.36 -11.74 -10.88
C TYR A 57 19.82 -11.30 -10.88
N VAL A 58 20.51 -11.50 -9.74
CA VAL A 58 21.95 -11.26 -9.61
C VAL A 58 22.59 -12.43 -8.86
N ALA A 59 23.34 -13.27 -9.58
CA ALA A 59 23.96 -14.47 -9.05
C ALA A 59 25.02 -14.19 -7.97
N GLY A 60 25.14 -15.10 -6.99
CA GLY A 60 26.27 -15.13 -6.04
C GLY A 60 25.92 -14.63 -4.63
N ALA A 61 24.65 -14.56 -4.28
CA ALA A 61 24.24 -14.30 -2.91
C ALA A 61 24.61 -15.50 -2.00
N ARG A 62 24.89 -15.20 -0.72
CA ARG A 62 25.25 -16.21 0.27
C ARG A 62 24.79 -15.83 1.68
N LEU A 63 24.49 -16.83 2.50
CA LEU A 63 24.30 -16.67 3.93
C LEU A 63 25.63 -16.97 4.62
N VAL A 64 26.08 -16.07 5.48
CA VAL A 64 27.36 -16.20 6.19
C VAL A 64 27.17 -16.05 7.70
N LYS A 65 28.08 -16.69 8.45
CA LYS A 65 28.19 -16.54 9.90
C LYS A 65 29.47 -15.77 10.24
N LEU A 66 29.34 -14.70 11.00
CA LEU A 66 30.47 -13.95 11.55
C LEU A 66 30.63 -14.29 13.04
N SER A 67 31.79 -14.82 13.45
CA SER A 67 32.07 -15.17 14.85
C SER A 67 33.55 -14.91 15.21
N PRO A 68 33.82 -14.20 16.32
CA PRO A 68 32.88 -13.37 17.09
C PRO A 68 32.29 -12.24 16.26
N PRO A 69 31.21 -11.55 16.70
CA PRO A 69 30.55 -10.50 15.94
C PRO A 69 31.32 -9.16 16.02
N THR A 70 32.53 -9.15 15.57
CA THR A 70 33.47 -8.02 15.59
C THR A 70 34.17 -7.89 14.25
N ALA A 71 34.83 -6.75 13.99
CA ALA A 71 35.50 -6.48 12.73
C ALA A 71 36.63 -7.44 12.38
N ASP A 72 37.19 -8.12 13.39
CA ASP A 72 38.23 -9.15 13.26
C ASP A 72 37.68 -10.58 13.40
N GLY A 73 36.37 -10.73 13.41
CA GLY A 73 35.69 -12.02 13.45
C GLY A 73 35.91 -12.87 12.19
N THR A 74 35.77 -14.16 12.35
CA THR A 74 35.87 -15.12 11.24
C THR A 74 34.56 -15.22 10.49
N LEU A 75 34.57 -15.00 9.19
CA LEU A 75 33.45 -15.16 8.30
C LEU A 75 33.42 -16.60 7.74
N THR A 76 32.30 -17.28 7.93
CA THR A 76 32.09 -18.66 7.44
C THR A 76 30.82 -18.71 6.59
N THR A 77 30.90 -19.27 5.38
CA THR A 77 29.72 -19.50 4.54
C THR A 77 28.86 -20.61 5.14
N LEU A 78 27.57 -20.31 5.30
CA LEU A 78 26.53 -21.25 5.75
C LEU A 78 25.78 -21.87 4.58
N CYS A 79 25.57 -21.10 3.51
CA CYS A 79 24.86 -21.45 2.30
C CYS A 79 25.26 -20.49 1.15
N CYS A 80 25.26 -20.87 -0.13
CA CYS A 80 24.69 -22.14 -0.61
C CYS A 80 25.57 -22.81 -1.66
N ALA A 81 26.71 -22.22 -2.06
CA ALA A 81 27.55 -22.74 -3.16
C ALA A 81 28.03 -24.17 -2.91
N ASP A 82 28.21 -24.58 -1.66
CA ASP A 82 28.72 -25.91 -1.30
C ASP A 82 27.62 -26.95 -1.09
N GLN A 83 26.33 -26.59 -1.18
CA GLN A 83 25.19 -27.49 -0.95
C GLN A 83 24.67 -28.18 -2.19
N GLY A 84 25.29 -27.94 -3.35
CA GLY A 84 24.94 -28.56 -4.63
C GLY A 84 25.17 -27.61 -5.78
N SER A 85 25.38 -28.16 -6.99
CA SER A 85 25.64 -27.35 -8.18
C SER A 85 24.46 -26.42 -8.55
N GLU A 86 23.25 -26.79 -8.19
CA GLU A 86 22.05 -25.98 -8.40
C GLU A 86 22.04 -24.67 -7.60
N PHE A 87 22.76 -24.63 -6.47
CA PHE A 87 22.86 -23.43 -5.64
C PHE A 87 24.07 -22.53 -5.97
N ALA A 88 24.94 -22.97 -6.89
CA ALA A 88 26.20 -22.27 -7.17
C ALA A 88 26.01 -20.80 -7.61
N ASN A 89 24.88 -20.49 -8.24
CA ASN A 89 24.56 -19.16 -8.76
C ASN A 89 23.30 -18.56 -8.11
N ILE A 90 22.95 -19.00 -6.92
CA ILE A 90 21.72 -18.53 -6.25
C ILE A 90 21.71 -17.02 -6.02
N ASP A 91 20.57 -16.38 -6.20
CA ASP A 91 20.24 -15.07 -5.66
C ASP A 91 19.30 -15.25 -4.46
N ILE A 92 19.65 -14.69 -3.32
CA ILE A 92 18.85 -14.76 -2.08
C ILE A 92 18.26 -13.38 -1.81
N SER A 93 16.93 -13.28 -1.70
CA SER A 93 16.27 -12.01 -1.44
C SER A 93 16.26 -11.65 0.05
N SER A 94 15.98 -12.61 0.91
CA SER A 94 15.87 -12.43 2.36
C SER A 94 15.85 -13.76 3.10
N TYR A 95 15.95 -13.70 4.42
CA TYR A 95 15.92 -14.89 5.29
C TYR A 95 15.37 -14.55 6.69
N ASP A 96 15.03 -15.56 7.45
CA ASP A 96 14.77 -15.48 8.89
C ASP A 96 15.37 -16.68 9.64
N LEU A 97 15.72 -16.47 10.91
CA LEU A 97 16.31 -17.47 11.78
C LEU A 97 15.22 -18.12 12.65
N SER A 98 15.26 -19.46 12.78
CA SER A 98 14.32 -20.19 13.66
C SER A 98 14.43 -19.76 15.12
N PHE A 99 13.37 -20.02 15.89
CA PHE A 99 13.32 -19.64 17.31
C PHE A 99 14.39 -20.34 18.16
N ASP A 100 14.77 -21.57 17.78
CA ASP A 100 15.81 -22.36 18.45
C ASP A 100 17.21 -22.11 17.87
N ALA A 101 17.34 -21.22 16.88
CA ALA A 101 18.57 -20.88 16.19
C ALA A 101 19.28 -22.08 15.51
N LYS A 102 18.52 -23.10 15.07
CA LYS A 102 19.07 -24.27 14.40
C LYS A 102 18.81 -24.32 12.91
N SER A 103 17.89 -23.50 12.41
CA SER A 103 17.51 -23.49 11.00
C SER A 103 17.34 -22.08 10.50
N ILE A 104 17.48 -21.91 9.20
CA ILE A 104 17.22 -20.65 8.48
C ILE A 104 16.22 -20.95 7.36
N VAL A 105 15.13 -20.19 7.31
CA VAL A 105 14.28 -20.14 6.13
C VAL A 105 14.75 -18.99 5.24
N PHE A 106 14.87 -19.22 3.95
CA PHE A 106 15.30 -18.18 3.02
C PHE A 106 14.56 -18.27 1.70
N SER A 107 14.52 -17.16 0.98
CA SER A 107 13.97 -17.04 -0.35
C SER A 107 15.10 -16.98 -1.36
N GLY A 108 15.15 -17.93 -2.30
CA GLY A 108 16.22 -18.04 -3.27
C GLY A 108 15.74 -18.30 -4.70
N ARG A 109 16.44 -17.70 -5.67
CA ARG A 109 16.25 -17.93 -7.10
C ARG A 109 17.52 -18.58 -7.65
N LEU A 110 17.36 -19.75 -8.29
CA LEU A 110 18.49 -20.61 -8.65
C LEU A 110 19.20 -20.20 -9.96
N GLY A 111 18.57 -19.38 -10.80
CA GLY A 111 19.16 -18.96 -12.06
C GLY A 111 18.34 -17.88 -12.80
N PRO A 112 18.84 -17.41 -13.94
CA PRO A 112 18.25 -16.32 -14.71
C PRO A 112 17.05 -16.72 -15.58
N GLU A 113 16.77 -18.02 -15.73
CA GLU A 113 15.74 -18.52 -16.63
C GLU A 113 14.36 -17.94 -16.26
N MET A 114 13.53 -17.66 -17.25
CA MET A 114 12.18 -17.10 -17.03
C MET A 114 11.26 -18.00 -16.21
N THR A 115 11.56 -19.29 -16.15
CA THR A 115 10.84 -20.29 -15.35
C THR A 115 11.43 -20.50 -13.95
N GLN A 116 12.48 -19.78 -13.60
CA GLN A 116 13.11 -19.84 -12.29
C GLN A 116 12.72 -18.60 -11.50
N HIS A 117 11.83 -18.78 -10.56
CA HIS A 117 11.34 -17.77 -9.62
C HIS A 117 11.94 -17.99 -8.24
N TYR A 118 11.73 -17.02 -7.35
CA TYR A 118 12.14 -17.20 -5.96
C TYR A 118 11.29 -18.27 -5.28
N GLY A 119 11.94 -19.32 -4.77
CA GLY A 119 11.34 -20.34 -3.93
C GLY A 119 11.69 -20.18 -2.47
N LEU A 120 11.03 -20.94 -1.60
CA LEU A 120 11.32 -21.04 -0.16
C LEU A 120 12.14 -22.27 0.12
N PHE A 121 13.22 -22.10 0.86
CA PHE A 121 14.16 -23.15 1.24
C PHE A 121 14.41 -23.12 2.76
N LEU A 122 14.69 -24.28 3.33
CA LEU A 122 15.07 -24.47 4.74
C LEU A 122 16.50 -25.00 4.80
N LEU A 123 17.39 -24.24 5.42
CA LEU A 123 18.77 -24.63 5.73
C LEU A 123 18.83 -25.13 7.17
N GLN A 124 19.37 -26.32 7.41
CA GLN A 124 19.71 -26.83 8.73
C GLN A 124 21.13 -26.44 9.09
N LEU A 125 21.33 -25.72 10.20
CA LEU A 125 22.67 -25.24 10.59
C LEU A 125 23.57 -26.33 11.14
N GLY A 126 23.02 -27.47 11.56
CA GLY A 126 23.77 -28.57 12.16
C GLY A 126 24.57 -29.38 11.14
N ASP A 127 24.01 -29.64 9.98
CA ASP A 127 24.60 -30.48 8.92
C ASP A 127 24.73 -29.76 7.58
N GLY A 128 24.23 -28.52 7.47
CA GLY A 128 24.25 -27.71 6.26
C GLY A 128 23.27 -28.18 5.18
N SER A 129 22.36 -29.11 5.48
CA SER A 129 21.37 -29.58 4.50
C SER A 129 20.37 -28.49 4.13
N VAL A 130 20.04 -28.42 2.83
CA VAL A 130 19.03 -27.50 2.30
C VAL A 130 17.87 -28.31 1.73
N THR A 131 16.64 -28.00 2.17
CA THR A 131 15.42 -28.60 1.67
C THR A 131 14.50 -27.53 1.08
N GLN A 132 13.83 -27.89 -0.01
CA GLN A 132 12.86 -27.01 -0.66
C GLN A 132 11.51 -27.12 0.07
N ILE A 133 10.94 -25.97 0.49
CA ILE A 133 9.60 -25.87 1.07
C ILE A 133 8.56 -25.65 -0.03
N ALA A 134 8.78 -24.65 -0.89
CA ALA A 134 7.85 -24.29 -1.94
C ALA A 134 8.57 -23.64 -3.12
N THR A 135 8.22 -24.03 -4.34
CA THR A 135 8.62 -23.35 -5.58
C THR A 135 7.48 -23.40 -6.58
N ASP A 136 7.48 -22.45 -7.50
CA ASP A 136 6.51 -22.36 -8.59
C ASP A 136 7.22 -21.79 -9.81
N PRO A 137 7.06 -22.37 -11.02
CA PRO A 137 7.75 -21.90 -12.23
C PRO A 137 7.21 -20.57 -12.76
N MET A 138 6.13 -20.05 -12.18
CA MET A 138 5.45 -18.84 -12.63
C MET A 138 5.30 -17.79 -11.53
N ARG A 139 5.69 -18.10 -10.27
CA ARG A 139 5.39 -17.26 -9.11
C ARG A 139 6.57 -17.21 -8.14
N ASP A 140 6.73 -16.04 -7.53
CA ASP A 140 7.75 -15.78 -6.52
C ASP A 140 7.21 -15.96 -5.11
N TYR A 141 8.02 -16.53 -4.23
CA TYR A 141 7.81 -16.61 -2.79
C TYR A 141 8.99 -15.93 -2.11
N VAL A 142 8.73 -14.77 -1.48
CA VAL A 142 9.79 -13.93 -0.92
C VAL A 142 9.49 -13.49 0.50
N SER A 143 10.47 -12.88 1.16
CA SER A 143 10.36 -12.35 2.53
C SER A 143 9.83 -13.36 3.56
N PRO A 144 10.40 -14.58 3.65
CA PRO A 144 9.95 -15.58 4.61
C PRO A 144 10.29 -15.18 6.04
N ILE A 145 9.37 -15.50 6.96
CA ILE A 145 9.57 -15.44 8.42
C ILE A 145 9.04 -16.70 9.08
N PHE A 146 9.70 -17.17 10.14
CA PHE A 146 9.16 -18.26 10.96
C PHE A 146 7.93 -17.81 11.73
N LEU A 147 6.92 -18.66 11.74
CA LEU A 147 5.77 -18.59 12.65
C LEU A 147 5.85 -19.72 13.70
N PRO A 148 5.21 -19.57 14.87
CA PRO A 148 5.05 -20.67 15.81
C PRO A 148 4.31 -21.87 15.19
N GLY A 149 4.66 -23.09 15.58
CA GLY A 149 4.01 -24.33 15.13
C GLY A 149 4.48 -24.80 13.75
N ASP A 150 5.79 -24.73 13.51
CA ASP A 150 6.46 -25.25 12.30
C ASP A 150 5.89 -24.71 10.99
N ARG A 151 5.66 -23.41 10.96
CA ARG A 151 5.11 -22.69 9.82
C ARG A 151 6.00 -21.53 9.40
N VAL A 152 5.82 -21.11 8.16
CA VAL A 152 6.47 -19.96 7.55
C VAL A 152 5.38 -19.04 6.97
N MET A 153 5.48 -17.73 7.23
CA MET A 153 4.78 -16.72 6.45
C MET A 153 5.73 -16.12 5.44
N PHE A 154 5.21 -15.75 4.31
CA PHE A 154 5.96 -15.18 3.18
C PHE A 154 5.08 -14.20 2.43
N THR A 155 5.65 -13.54 1.42
CA THR A 155 4.88 -12.77 0.44
C THR A 155 5.01 -13.39 -0.96
N SER A 156 3.96 -13.29 -1.77
CA SER A 156 3.91 -13.93 -3.08
C SER A 156 2.98 -13.22 -4.06
N ASN A 157 3.34 -13.26 -5.33
CA ASN A 157 2.48 -12.90 -6.46
C ASN A 157 1.63 -14.08 -6.96
N ALA A 158 1.57 -15.18 -6.21
CA ALA A 158 0.73 -16.33 -6.54
C ALA A 158 -0.78 -15.98 -6.51
N ILE A 159 -1.55 -16.65 -7.36
CA ILE A 159 -2.97 -16.44 -7.52
C ILE A 159 -3.71 -17.08 -6.34
N VAL A 160 -4.51 -16.28 -5.62
CA VAL A 160 -5.31 -16.76 -4.47
C VAL A 160 -6.36 -17.78 -4.90
N GLU A 161 -6.99 -17.52 -6.04
CA GLU A 161 -8.03 -18.40 -6.62
C GLU A 161 -7.87 -18.43 -8.13
N ALA A 162 -8.05 -19.60 -8.73
CA ALA A 162 -8.03 -19.75 -10.18
C ALA A 162 -9.11 -18.87 -10.84
N GLY A 163 -8.73 -18.11 -11.86
CA GLY A 163 -9.62 -17.18 -12.55
C GLY A 163 -9.92 -15.88 -11.79
N ALA A 164 -9.28 -15.67 -10.63
CA ALA A 164 -9.36 -14.39 -9.93
C ALA A 164 -8.66 -13.29 -10.73
N HIS A 165 -9.26 -12.10 -10.69
CA HIS A 165 -8.57 -10.92 -11.20
C HIS A 165 -7.28 -10.68 -10.41
N GLN A 166 -6.17 -10.47 -11.12
CA GLN A 166 -4.89 -10.12 -10.52
C GLN A 166 -4.70 -8.61 -10.66
N HIS A 167 -4.53 -7.94 -9.53
CA HIS A 167 -4.16 -6.55 -9.53
C HIS A 167 -2.71 -6.41 -9.97
N ARG A 168 -2.38 -5.31 -10.64
CA ARG A 168 -1.02 -4.96 -11.06
C ARG A 168 -0.63 -3.64 -10.43
N ASP A 169 0.64 -3.52 -10.16
CA ASP A 169 1.20 -2.26 -9.76
C ASP A 169 1.53 -1.39 -10.97
N GLU A 170 1.35 -0.09 -10.84
CA GLU A 170 1.43 0.83 -11.98
C GLU A 170 2.86 1.02 -12.51
N TYR A 171 3.89 0.95 -11.66
CA TYR A 171 5.26 1.17 -12.11
C TYR A 171 6.00 -0.12 -12.46
N GLU A 172 5.97 -1.07 -11.57
CA GLU A 172 6.64 -2.34 -11.76
C GLU A 172 5.90 -3.24 -12.74
N ARG A 173 4.63 -2.95 -13.00
CA ARG A 173 3.72 -3.75 -13.86
C ARG A 173 3.67 -5.23 -13.48
N GLY A 174 4.16 -5.53 -12.30
CA GLY A 174 4.10 -6.84 -11.72
C GLY A 174 2.75 -7.11 -11.09
N VAL A 175 2.39 -8.37 -10.97
CA VAL A 175 1.23 -8.79 -10.18
C VAL A 175 1.47 -8.43 -8.72
N THR A 176 0.47 -7.85 -8.06
CA THR A 176 0.59 -7.43 -6.67
C THR A 176 0.92 -8.59 -5.74
N ILE A 177 1.80 -8.31 -4.78
CA ILE A 177 2.28 -9.31 -3.82
C ILE A 177 1.41 -9.29 -2.57
N GLN A 178 1.04 -10.50 -2.12
CA GLN A 178 0.21 -10.72 -0.95
C GLN A 178 0.91 -11.64 0.05
N LEU A 179 0.46 -11.62 1.31
CA LEU A 179 0.90 -12.56 2.32
C LEU A 179 0.45 -13.98 1.99
N GLY A 180 1.24 -14.95 2.40
CA GLY A 180 0.90 -16.37 2.38
C GLY A 180 1.56 -17.08 3.53
N ARG A 181 1.11 -18.29 3.85
CA ARG A 181 1.73 -19.17 4.84
C ARG A 181 1.77 -20.60 4.36
N VAL A 182 2.72 -21.36 4.88
CA VAL A 182 2.92 -22.77 4.54
C VAL A 182 3.57 -23.47 5.73
N ASN A 183 3.34 -24.77 5.87
CA ASN A 183 4.07 -25.60 6.84
C ASN A 183 5.53 -25.80 6.37
N LEU A 184 6.46 -26.04 7.28
CA LEU A 184 7.87 -26.30 6.96
C LEU A 184 8.07 -27.52 6.05
N ASP A 185 7.12 -28.46 6.03
CA ASP A 185 7.13 -29.63 5.14
C ASP A 185 6.53 -29.37 3.75
N GLY A 186 6.16 -28.11 3.45
CA GLY A 186 5.57 -27.69 2.20
C GLY A 186 4.07 -27.92 2.09
N THR A 187 3.43 -28.52 3.07
CA THR A 187 1.97 -28.73 3.08
C THR A 187 1.21 -27.51 3.59
N GLY A 188 -0.11 -27.48 3.41
CA GLY A 188 -0.96 -26.45 4.00
C GLY A 188 -0.70 -25.04 3.46
N MET A 189 -0.32 -24.92 2.19
CA MET A 189 -0.15 -23.62 1.52
C MET A 189 -1.47 -22.84 1.53
N GLU A 190 -1.43 -21.65 2.10
CA GLU A 190 -2.55 -20.71 2.10
C GLU A 190 -2.06 -19.34 1.64
N LEU A 191 -2.81 -18.70 0.75
CA LEU A 191 -2.58 -17.33 0.32
C LEU A 191 -3.59 -16.40 1.00
N GLY A 192 -3.13 -15.25 1.41
CA GLY A 192 -3.94 -14.23 2.07
C GLY A 192 -4.85 -13.48 1.10
N PRO A 193 -5.71 -12.61 1.65
CA PRO A 193 -6.57 -11.79 0.84
C PRO A 193 -5.76 -10.84 -0.03
N ARG A 194 -6.28 -10.56 -1.22
CA ARG A 194 -5.68 -9.61 -2.16
C ARG A 194 -5.81 -8.18 -1.67
N ASN A 195 -4.86 -7.36 -2.07
CA ASN A 195 -4.91 -5.91 -1.98
C ASN A 195 -4.76 -5.31 -3.38
N LEU A 196 -5.03 -4.03 -3.53
CA LEU A 196 -4.86 -3.33 -4.81
C LEU A 196 -3.40 -3.09 -5.16
N SER A 197 -2.53 -3.03 -4.14
CA SER A 197 -1.10 -2.89 -4.30
C SER A 197 -0.36 -3.95 -3.47
N HIS A 198 0.85 -3.67 -3.02
CA HIS A 198 1.76 -4.69 -2.50
C HIS A 198 1.77 -4.79 -0.97
N ARG A 199 2.06 -5.97 -0.46
CA ARG A 199 2.37 -6.26 0.95
C ARG A 199 3.76 -6.85 1.05
N THR A 200 4.64 -6.27 1.86
CA THR A 200 6.05 -6.66 1.90
C THR A 200 6.65 -6.60 3.30
N ALA A 201 7.82 -7.22 3.45
CA ALA A 201 8.65 -7.19 4.66
C ALA A 201 7.89 -7.57 5.95
N PRO A 202 7.23 -8.72 6.03
CA PRO A 202 6.57 -9.18 7.24
C PRO A 202 7.59 -9.39 8.37
N SER A 203 7.16 -9.16 9.61
CA SER A 203 7.92 -9.43 10.84
C SER A 203 6.98 -9.86 11.95
N LEU A 204 7.35 -10.91 12.67
CA LEU A 204 6.55 -11.45 13.77
C LEU A 204 6.75 -10.60 15.03
N THR A 205 5.67 -10.24 15.71
CA THR A 205 5.67 -9.48 16.96
C THR A 205 5.57 -10.38 18.18
N SER A 206 5.93 -9.85 19.35
CA SER A 206 5.92 -10.58 20.62
C SER A 206 4.53 -11.04 21.06
N ASP A 207 3.47 -10.38 20.60
CA ASP A 207 2.08 -10.77 20.86
C ASP A 207 1.53 -11.81 19.86
N GLY A 208 2.34 -12.24 18.90
CA GLY A 208 2.00 -13.26 17.91
C GLY A 208 1.33 -12.75 16.64
N ARG A 209 1.12 -11.43 16.50
CA ARG A 209 0.70 -10.84 15.24
C ARG A 209 1.88 -10.70 14.28
N VAL A 210 1.59 -10.36 13.05
CA VAL A 210 2.59 -10.03 12.03
C VAL A 210 2.41 -8.58 11.60
N VAL A 211 3.46 -7.78 11.74
CA VAL A 211 3.57 -6.45 11.15
C VAL A 211 4.18 -6.55 9.77
N PHE A 212 3.69 -5.76 8.82
CA PHE A 212 4.23 -5.69 7.47
C PHE A 212 4.02 -4.30 6.89
N THR A 213 4.72 -3.99 5.81
CA THR A 213 4.45 -2.77 5.03
C THR A 213 3.41 -3.09 3.97
N GLN A 214 2.29 -2.36 3.99
CA GLN A 214 1.37 -2.28 2.87
C GLN A 214 1.72 -1.05 2.06
N TRP A 215 2.10 -1.25 0.82
CA TRP A 215 2.32 -0.17 -0.11
C TRP A 215 1.03 0.08 -0.88
N ASP A 216 0.43 1.23 -0.61
CA ASP A 216 -0.74 1.72 -1.34
C ASP A 216 -0.25 2.60 -2.49
N HIS A 217 -0.33 2.06 -3.69
CA HIS A 217 0.02 2.72 -4.94
C HIS A 217 -1.26 2.85 -5.76
N LEU A 218 -2.04 3.88 -5.46
CA LEU A 218 -3.44 3.99 -5.81
C LEU A 218 -3.74 5.43 -6.23
N GLY A 219 -3.89 5.65 -7.52
CA GLY A 219 -4.13 6.98 -8.06
C GLY A 219 -3.02 7.97 -7.68
N ASP A 220 -3.35 8.97 -6.87
CA ASP A 220 -2.39 9.96 -6.37
C ASP A 220 -1.63 9.51 -5.11
N LYS A 221 -1.95 8.32 -4.57
CA LYS A 221 -1.31 7.75 -3.39
C LYS A 221 -0.10 6.93 -3.78
N ASN A 222 0.99 7.11 -3.05
CA ASN A 222 2.18 6.28 -3.15
C ASN A 222 2.82 6.23 -1.76
N GLU A 223 2.29 5.37 -0.90
CA GLU A 223 2.57 5.36 0.53
C GLU A 223 2.85 3.94 1.02
N GLY A 224 3.86 3.80 1.88
CA GLY A 224 4.18 2.55 2.56
C GLY A 224 3.80 2.61 4.03
N ASN A 225 2.70 1.96 4.42
CA ASN A 225 2.12 2.02 5.75
C ASN A 225 2.30 0.71 6.51
N LEU A 226 2.48 0.78 7.84
CA LEU A 226 2.54 -0.43 8.66
C LEU A 226 1.14 -0.94 8.98
N MET A 227 0.93 -2.20 8.67
CA MET A 227 -0.30 -2.93 8.96
C MET A 227 0.01 -4.16 9.81
N PHE A 228 -1.01 -4.67 10.50
CA PHE A 228 -0.95 -5.89 11.30
C PHE A 228 -1.97 -6.90 10.82
N VAL A 229 -1.61 -8.17 10.89
CA VAL A 229 -2.54 -9.31 10.74
C VAL A 229 -2.22 -10.37 11.79
N ASN A 230 -3.18 -11.25 12.05
CA ASN A 230 -2.93 -12.48 12.77
C ASN A 230 -2.11 -13.46 11.92
N GLN A 231 -1.57 -14.52 12.53
CA GLN A 231 -0.76 -15.54 11.85
C GLN A 231 -1.52 -16.29 10.74
N ASP A 232 -2.83 -16.22 10.72
CA ASP A 232 -3.71 -16.76 9.67
C ASP A 232 -4.16 -15.71 8.64
N MET A 233 -3.53 -14.54 8.69
CA MET A 233 -3.79 -13.41 7.80
C MET A 233 -5.20 -12.80 7.95
N GLN A 234 -5.88 -13.04 9.06
CA GLN A 234 -7.11 -12.37 9.46
C GLN A 234 -6.82 -11.11 10.27
N GLU A 235 -7.88 -10.36 10.56
CA GLU A 235 -7.82 -9.18 11.43
C GLU A 235 -6.81 -8.15 10.96
N LEU A 236 -6.83 -7.85 9.64
CA LEU A 236 -6.05 -6.76 9.09
C LEU A 236 -6.38 -5.47 9.85
N ARG A 237 -5.37 -4.86 10.44
CA ARG A 237 -5.47 -3.61 11.20
C ARG A 237 -4.37 -2.66 10.78
N GLU A 238 -4.70 -1.41 10.74
CA GLU A 238 -3.72 -0.36 10.59
C GLU A 238 -2.87 -0.23 11.84
N GLY A 239 -1.58 0.02 11.63
CA GLY A 239 -0.60 0.24 12.69
C GLY A 239 -0.08 1.66 12.71
N PHE A 240 0.51 2.10 11.59
CA PHE A 240 1.13 3.40 11.52
C PHE A 240 1.26 3.86 10.07
N GLY A 241 0.87 5.09 9.76
CA GLY A 241 1.22 5.70 8.50
C GLY A 241 0.10 6.26 7.66
N LYS A 242 -1.07 5.71 7.73
CA LYS A 242 -2.22 6.07 6.88
C LYS A 242 -2.64 7.55 6.96
N GLU A 243 -2.42 8.17 8.09
CA GLU A 243 -2.75 9.58 8.31
C GLU A 243 -1.66 10.54 7.83
N GLY A 244 -0.59 10.01 7.25
CA GLY A 244 0.57 10.79 6.81
C GLY A 244 1.59 11.04 7.92
N HIS A 245 2.85 11.27 7.54
CA HIS A 245 3.95 11.48 8.49
C HIS A 245 4.83 12.69 8.11
N GLY A 246 4.30 13.65 7.42
CA GLY A 246 5.06 14.82 7.02
C GLY A 246 6.11 14.54 5.94
N ALA A 247 7.40 14.49 6.30
CA ALA A 247 8.47 14.39 5.32
C ALA A 247 8.66 13.02 4.65
N SER A 248 8.17 11.96 5.28
CA SER A 248 8.23 10.58 4.76
C SER A 248 6.88 10.16 4.21
N ASN A 249 6.88 9.41 3.12
CA ASN A 249 5.67 8.77 2.62
C ASN A 249 5.72 7.24 2.75
N SER A 250 6.81 6.67 3.26
CA SER A 250 6.91 5.22 3.40
C SER A 250 7.65 4.82 4.66
N THR A 251 7.09 3.81 5.33
CA THR A 251 7.66 3.16 6.51
C THR A 251 7.88 1.68 6.18
N LEU A 252 9.14 1.26 6.14
CA LEU A 252 9.53 -0.04 5.63
C LEU A 252 10.26 -0.88 6.68
N LYS A 253 10.17 -2.22 6.55
CA LYS A 253 11.02 -3.19 7.27
C LYS A 253 10.97 -3.01 8.80
N ALA A 254 9.78 -2.82 9.35
CA ALA A 254 9.60 -2.63 10.79
C ALA A 254 10.01 -3.88 11.58
N ARG A 255 10.71 -3.65 12.69
CA ARG A 255 11.11 -4.68 13.66
C ARG A 255 10.74 -4.24 15.08
N GLU A 256 10.13 -5.12 15.83
CA GLU A 256 9.71 -4.81 17.19
C GLU A 256 10.92 -4.65 18.13
N ILE A 257 10.99 -3.52 18.82
CA ILE A 257 11.98 -3.23 19.89
C ILE A 257 11.45 -3.82 21.21
N SER A 258 10.20 -3.59 21.50
CA SER A 258 9.41 -4.11 22.62
C SER A 258 7.93 -4.05 22.26
N ALA A 259 7.07 -4.64 23.06
CA ALA A 259 5.63 -4.69 22.78
C ALA A 259 5.07 -3.29 22.41
N GLY A 260 4.53 -3.18 21.21
CA GLY A 260 3.97 -1.92 20.68
C GLY A 260 5.00 -0.87 20.23
N ARG A 261 6.28 -1.18 20.27
CA ARG A 261 7.35 -0.26 19.89
C ARG A 261 8.23 -0.85 18.79
N PHE A 262 8.50 -0.09 17.72
CA PHE A 262 9.15 -0.57 16.51
C PHE A 262 10.26 0.36 16.03
N VAL A 263 11.35 -0.22 15.54
CA VAL A 263 12.28 0.48 14.65
C VAL A 263 11.87 0.21 13.21
N ALA A 264 11.91 1.22 12.35
CA ALA A 264 11.62 1.09 10.94
C ALA A 264 12.47 2.05 10.09
N ILE A 265 12.50 1.81 8.79
CA ILE A 265 13.09 2.71 7.79
C ILE A 265 12.02 3.69 7.33
N ALA A 266 12.25 4.99 7.53
CA ALA A 266 11.43 6.05 6.96
C ALA A 266 12.11 6.61 5.71
N THR A 267 11.40 6.60 4.59
CA THR A 267 11.93 7.04 3.31
C THR A 267 10.83 7.61 2.42
N ALA A 268 11.24 8.31 1.38
CA ALA A 268 10.38 8.51 0.23
C ALA A 268 10.45 7.29 -0.68
N ARG A 269 9.30 6.82 -1.15
CA ARG A 269 9.23 5.68 -2.05
C ARG A 269 9.86 6.00 -3.41
N ASN A 270 9.62 7.19 -3.91
CA ASN A 270 10.07 7.60 -5.23
C ASN A 270 11.60 7.84 -5.27
N ARG A 271 12.27 7.20 -6.19
CA ARG A 271 13.70 7.36 -6.50
C ARG A 271 14.66 6.90 -5.39
N THR A 272 14.22 6.08 -4.47
CA THR A 272 15.10 5.48 -3.47
C THR A 272 15.26 3.98 -3.71
N ILE A 273 16.28 3.37 -3.10
CA ILE A 273 16.48 1.92 -3.09
C ILE A 273 15.89 1.28 -1.82
N ASN A 274 14.79 1.83 -1.30
CA ASN A 274 14.13 1.40 -0.06
C ASN A 274 15.05 1.51 1.17
N ALA A 275 15.90 2.53 1.18
CA ALA A 275 16.77 2.91 2.26
C ALA A 275 16.43 4.34 2.72
N GLY A 276 16.65 4.66 3.98
CA GLY A 276 16.23 5.96 4.53
C GLY A 276 16.79 6.23 5.91
N ALA A 277 16.03 7.00 6.70
CA ALA A 277 16.31 7.29 8.10
C ALA A 277 15.76 6.17 9.00
N LEU A 278 16.35 6.03 10.18
CA LEU A 278 15.79 5.18 11.23
C LEU A 278 14.81 5.97 12.08
N ILE A 279 13.63 5.42 12.26
CA ILE A 279 12.60 5.96 13.16
C ILE A 279 12.22 4.91 14.21
N ASP A 280 11.85 5.40 15.37
CA ASP A 280 11.35 4.66 16.52
C ASP A 280 9.87 5.02 16.69
N ILE A 281 8.99 4.04 16.48
CA ILE A 281 7.55 4.21 16.48
C ILE A 281 6.98 3.65 17.78
N MET A 282 6.12 4.40 18.44
CA MET A 282 5.35 3.99 19.61
C MET A 282 3.87 3.97 19.27
N LEU A 283 3.27 2.78 19.23
CA LEU A 283 1.84 2.63 18.97
C LEU A 283 1.03 2.95 20.22
N GLY A 284 -0.02 3.73 20.07
CA GLY A 284 -0.98 4.04 21.14
C GLY A 284 -0.47 4.99 22.22
N ASP A 285 0.68 5.64 22.03
CA ASP A 285 1.23 6.59 23.00
C ASP A 285 1.58 7.91 22.31
N VAL A 286 0.92 8.97 22.73
CA VAL A 286 1.10 10.33 22.17
C VAL A 286 1.91 11.26 23.05
N GLU A 287 2.15 10.93 24.32
CA GLU A 287 2.66 11.92 25.27
C GLU A 287 4.05 11.62 25.85
N THR A 288 4.49 10.38 25.86
CA THR A 288 5.68 9.98 26.61
C THR A 288 6.95 9.82 25.80
N HIS A 289 6.87 9.89 24.49
CA HIS A 289 8.02 9.69 23.61
C HIS A 289 8.75 11.02 23.36
N ASP A 290 9.88 11.23 24.02
CA ASP A 290 10.66 12.46 23.92
C ASP A 290 11.13 12.74 22.49
N GLY A 291 10.90 13.97 22.01
CA GLY A 291 11.24 14.39 20.66
C GLY A 291 10.33 13.87 19.56
N VAL A 292 9.16 13.41 19.92
CA VAL A 292 8.17 12.84 18.99
C VAL A 292 7.61 13.89 18.03
N VAL A 293 7.48 13.48 16.78
CA VAL A 293 6.72 14.19 15.75
C VAL A 293 5.40 13.42 15.55
N SER A 294 4.28 13.98 15.96
CA SER A 294 2.97 13.41 15.68
C SER A 294 2.60 13.57 14.21
N ALA A 295 1.72 12.71 13.71
CA ALA A 295 1.22 12.81 12.35
C ALA A 295 0.57 14.18 12.11
N PRO A 296 1.03 14.98 11.14
CA PRO A 296 0.65 16.38 11.07
C PRO A 296 -0.73 16.63 10.46
N ASN A 297 -1.31 15.65 9.78
CA ASN A 297 -2.46 15.88 8.91
C ASN A 297 -3.80 15.47 9.52
N ASN A 298 -3.80 14.68 10.60
CA ASN A 298 -5.03 14.29 11.27
C ASN A 298 -4.81 14.14 12.77
N GLN A 299 -5.11 15.20 13.49
CA GLN A 299 -4.92 15.27 14.96
C GLN A 299 -5.87 14.35 15.73
N SER A 300 -7.02 14.00 15.17
CA SER A 300 -7.96 13.10 15.82
C SER A 300 -7.49 11.65 15.86
N GLU A 301 -6.50 11.31 15.05
CA GLU A 301 -5.97 9.96 14.89
C GLU A 301 -4.49 9.81 15.29
N ALA A 302 -3.92 10.83 15.87
CA ALA A 302 -2.54 10.86 16.33
C ALA A 302 -2.33 10.00 17.59
N HIS A 303 -2.71 8.71 17.52
CA HIS A 303 -2.51 7.75 18.61
C HIS A 303 -1.22 6.95 18.46
N SER A 304 -0.45 7.24 17.43
CA SER A 304 0.87 6.66 17.20
C SER A 304 1.86 7.79 16.96
N THR A 305 3.00 7.69 17.57
CA THR A 305 4.05 8.70 17.49
C THR A 305 5.34 8.09 17.00
N PHE A 306 6.23 8.89 16.45
CA PHE A 306 7.56 8.41 16.11
C PHE A 306 8.62 9.44 16.46
N ARG A 307 9.82 8.95 16.72
CA ARG A 307 11.03 9.70 16.93
C ARG A 307 12.06 9.33 15.87
N GLN A 308 12.64 10.29 15.21
CA GLN A 308 13.74 10.04 14.28
C GLN A 308 15.02 9.75 15.07
N LEU A 309 15.51 8.50 14.98
CA LEU A 309 16.77 8.10 15.63
C LEU A 309 18.00 8.67 14.92
N THR A 310 17.88 8.98 13.64
CA THR A 310 18.97 9.46 12.78
C THR A 310 18.63 10.81 12.14
N PRO A 311 18.64 11.91 12.93
CA PRO A 311 18.14 13.21 12.45
C PRO A 311 18.95 13.82 11.29
N ASN A 312 20.16 13.33 11.07
CA ASN A 312 21.01 13.75 9.95
C ASN A 312 20.77 13.00 8.64
N VAL A 313 19.84 12.03 8.63
CA VAL A 313 19.47 11.26 7.44
C VAL A 313 18.08 11.70 6.98
N PRO A 314 17.92 12.17 5.74
CA PRO A 314 16.62 12.64 5.26
C PRO A 314 15.58 11.53 5.17
N MET A 315 14.32 11.87 5.45
CA MET A 315 13.14 11.03 5.27
C MET A 315 12.30 11.44 4.04
N ASN A 316 12.73 12.45 3.28
CA ASN A 316 11.96 13.06 2.21
C ASN A 316 12.30 12.51 0.82
N ASN A 317 11.58 13.02 -0.19
CA ASN A 317 11.72 12.64 -1.60
C ASN A 317 12.99 13.13 -2.27
N ASP A 318 13.72 14.05 -1.65
CA ASP A 318 14.93 14.56 -2.27
C ASP A 318 16.02 13.50 -2.23
N PRO A 319 16.78 13.31 -3.31
CA PRO A 319 17.98 12.51 -3.27
C PRO A 319 18.86 12.96 -2.13
N SER A 320 19.53 12.01 -1.47
CA SER A 320 20.51 12.37 -0.46
C SER A 320 21.57 13.29 -1.05
N PRO A 321 21.99 14.33 -0.33
CA PRO A 321 23.23 14.99 -0.66
C PRO A 321 24.34 13.95 -0.83
N GLU A 322 25.27 14.16 -1.74
CA GLU A 322 26.36 13.21 -2.04
C GLU A 322 27.14 12.73 -0.81
N THR A 323 27.07 13.48 0.28
CA THR A 323 27.75 13.17 1.55
C THR A 323 26.89 12.46 2.57
N VAL A 324 25.56 12.32 2.33
CA VAL A 324 24.65 11.71 3.28
C VAL A 324 24.27 10.31 2.81
N GLY A 325 24.51 9.31 3.66
CA GLY A 325 24.13 7.94 3.41
C GLY A 325 22.71 7.61 3.83
N ARG A 326 22.37 6.32 3.73
CA ARG A 326 21.06 5.76 4.07
C ARG A 326 21.22 4.46 4.83
N TYR A 327 20.24 4.15 5.67
CA TYR A 327 20.07 2.86 6.30
C TYR A 327 19.14 1.98 5.46
N TYR A 328 19.54 0.72 5.26
CA TYR A 328 18.78 -0.23 4.46
C TYR A 328 17.87 -1.12 5.30
N ASP A 329 18.37 -1.55 6.46
CA ASP A 329 17.63 -2.32 7.46
C ASP A 329 18.14 -2.03 8.87
N ALA A 330 17.37 -2.46 9.89
CA ALA A 330 17.75 -2.37 11.28
C ALA A 330 17.19 -3.56 12.08
N PHE A 331 18.01 -4.09 12.99
CA PHE A 331 17.62 -5.13 13.94
C PHE A 331 17.89 -4.65 15.39
N PRO A 332 16.90 -4.59 16.29
CA PRO A 332 17.10 -4.11 17.65
C PRO A 332 17.88 -5.12 18.48
N LEU A 333 18.90 -4.64 19.20
CA LEU A 333 19.72 -5.45 20.09
C LEU A 333 19.21 -5.44 21.53
N ASN A 334 18.50 -4.38 21.92
CA ASN A 334 17.91 -4.20 23.25
C ASN A 334 16.68 -3.29 23.19
N ALA A 335 15.99 -3.18 24.31
CA ALA A 335 14.76 -2.39 24.48
C ALA A 335 14.97 -1.10 25.31
N LYS A 336 16.18 -0.53 25.30
CA LYS A 336 16.45 0.77 25.93
C LYS A 336 15.57 1.87 25.30
N ASP A 337 15.42 3.00 25.98
CA ASP A 337 14.75 4.17 25.39
C ASP A 337 15.39 4.58 24.07
N LYS A 338 16.72 4.65 24.03
CA LYS A 338 17.49 4.79 22.79
C LYS A 338 18.18 3.46 22.50
N PRO A 339 17.60 2.61 21.64
CA PRO A 339 18.06 1.24 21.48
C PRO A 339 19.38 1.17 20.70
N ASP A 340 20.20 0.20 21.04
CA ASP A 340 21.29 -0.21 20.18
C ASP A 340 20.76 -1.10 19.07
N LEU A 341 21.23 -0.89 17.85
CA LEU A 341 20.74 -1.56 16.64
C LEU A 341 21.89 -2.18 15.83
N LEU A 342 21.66 -3.35 15.24
CA LEU A 342 22.42 -3.77 14.06
C LEU A 342 21.81 -3.08 12.85
N VAL A 343 22.62 -2.46 11.99
CA VAL A 343 22.14 -1.70 10.85
C VAL A 343 23.00 -1.95 9.63
N SER A 344 22.35 -1.99 8.47
CA SER A 344 23.06 -1.92 7.20
C SER A 344 23.08 -0.47 6.72
N TRP A 345 24.28 0.07 6.50
CA TRP A 345 24.51 1.46 6.16
C TRP A 345 25.36 1.60 4.92
N SER A 346 25.02 2.51 4.04
CA SER A 346 25.86 2.95 2.93
C SER A 346 26.12 4.45 3.03
N ASN A 347 27.38 4.85 2.81
CA ASN A 347 27.70 6.25 2.60
C ASN A 347 27.05 6.77 1.32
N GLY A 348 26.72 8.05 1.29
CA GLY A 348 26.15 8.69 0.11
C GLY A 348 27.13 8.84 -1.07
N PRO A 349 26.65 8.98 -2.29
CA PRO A 349 25.23 8.88 -2.66
C PRO A 349 24.75 7.44 -2.67
N VAL A 350 23.46 7.22 -2.40
CA VAL A 350 22.84 5.88 -2.34
C VAL A 350 21.76 5.72 -3.40
N GLU A 351 21.12 6.80 -3.80
CA GLU A 351 20.07 6.80 -4.82
C GLU A 351 20.63 6.41 -6.19
N SER A 352 20.01 5.45 -6.81
CA SER A 352 20.55 4.82 -8.01
C SER A 352 20.62 5.73 -9.23
N SER A 353 19.76 6.75 -9.32
CA SER A 353 19.86 7.73 -10.42
C SER A 353 21.20 8.45 -10.43
N VAL A 354 21.72 8.79 -9.26
CA VAL A 354 23.05 9.40 -9.12
C VAL A 354 24.16 8.39 -9.38
N LEU A 355 24.04 7.19 -8.79
CA LEU A 355 25.02 6.12 -8.96
C LEU A 355 25.05 5.58 -10.38
N ALA A 356 23.88 5.40 -11.03
CA ALA A 356 23.80 4.92 -12.40
C ALA A 356 24.49 5.90 -13.39
N LEU A 357 24.32 7.19 -13.22
CA LEU A 357 25.04 8.20 -14.01
C LEU A 357 26.56 8.12 -13.83
N ALA A 358 27.00 7.71 -12.65
CA ALA A 358 28.42 7.52 -12.33
C ALA A 358 28.94 6.10 -12.64
N GLY A 359 28.06 5.16 -13.06
CA GLY A 359 28.42 3.74 -13.25
C GLY A 359 28.77 3.03 -11.94
N LEU A 360 28.21 3.48 -10.81
CA LEU A 360 28.48 2.96 -9.47
C LEU A 360 27.22 2.32 -8.87
N SER A 361 27.39 1.57 -7.79
CA SER A 361 26.31 1.05 -6.94
C SER A 361 26.59 1.40 -5.48
N ALA A 362 25.51 1.55 -4.67
CA ALA A 362 25.66 1.68 -3.23
C ALA A 362 26.41 0.48 -2.64
N ASN A 363 27.12 0.69 -1.54
CA ASN A 363 27.75 -0.38 -0.76
C ASN A 363 27.19 -0.35 0.66
N PHE A 364 26.39 -1.34 1.02
CA PHE A 364 25.85 -1.46 2.37
C PHE A 364 26.73 -2.38 3.21
N GLY A 365 27.42 -1.81 4.17
CA GLY A 365 28.14 -2.55 5.21
C GLY A 365 27.33 -2.67 6.49
N LEU A 366 27.72 -3.59 7.37
CA LEU A 366 27.09 -3.87 8.66
C LEU A 366 27.76 -3.09 9.78
N TYR A 367 26.94 -2.44 10.61
CA TYR A 367 27.37 -1.63 11.75
C TYR A 367 26.52 -1.92 13.00
N VAL A 368 27.09 -1.68 14.18
CA VAL A 368 26.30 -1.40 15.38
C VAL A 368 26.05 0.10 15.46
N TYR A 369 24.80 0.48 15.57
CA TYR A 369 24.38 1.86 15.78
C TYR A 369 23.97 2.07 17.23
N ASP A 370 24.67 2.99 17.90
CA ASP A 370 24.36 3.51 19.22
C ASP A 370 23.43 4.71 19.06
N SER A 371 22.16 4.54 19.36
CA SER A 371 21.15 5.59 19.22
C SER A 371 21.32 6.72 20.25
N GLU A 372 21.90 6.44 21.43
CA GLU A 372 22.15 7.45 22.45
C GLU A 372 23.19 8.47 22.00
N HIS A 373 24.29 7.97 21.43
CA HIS A 373 25.40 8.81 20.99
C HIS A 373 25.37 9.10 19.48
N GLN A 374 24.41 8.55 18.74
CA GLN A 374 24.26 8.68 17.29
C GLN A 374 25.54 8.25 16.52
N GLN A 375 26.15 7.17 16.96
CA GLN A 375 27.41 6.67 16.42
C GLN A 375 27.26 5.29 15.79
N ARG A 376 27.96 5.07 14.67
CA ARG A 376 28.08 3.77 13.99
C ARG A 376 29.47 3.19 14.23
N ARG A 377 29.50 1.93 14.67
CA ARG A 377 30.72 1.14 14.78
C ARG A 377 30.69 0.04 13.73
N PRO A 378 31.66 -0.01 12.79
CA PRO A 378 31.68 -1.00 11.74
C PRO A 378 31.90 -2.41 12.29
N ILE A 379 31.22 -3.39 11.70
CA ILE A 379 31.34 -4.82 11.98
C ILE A 379 31.87 -5.57 10.73
N LEU A 380 31.27 -5.32 9.58
CA LEU A 380 31.61 -5.95 8.32
C LEU A 380 31.32 -4.98 7.18
N ASP A 381 32.21 -4.86 6.22
CA ASP A 381 32.01 -4.03 5.03
C ASP A 381 32.77 -4.66 3.87
N ASP A 382 32.12 -5.61 3.20
CA ASP A 382 32.64 -6.27 2.01
C ASP A 382 32.58 -5.29 0.82
N PRO A 383 33.69 -4.95 0.17
CA PRO A 383 33.68 -3.96 -0.90
C PRO A 383 32.90 -4.40 -2.16
N ASP A 384 32.60 -5.68 -2.32
CA ASP A 384 31.94 -6.24 -3.50
C ASP A 384 30.51 -6.71 -3.23
N MET A 385 30.09 -6.77 -1.97
CA MET A 385 28.80 -7.29 -1.55
C MET A 385 28.06 -6.29 -0.68
N TRP A 386 26.75 -6.39 -0.63
CA TRP A 386 25.92 -5.82 0.42
C TRP A 386 25.89 -6.75 1.62
N ASP A 387 26.21 -6.26 2.79
CA ASP A 387 26.09 -6.93 4.09
C ASP A 387 24.78 -6.50 4.75
N VAL A 388 23.72 -7.29 4.59
CA VAL A 388 22.36 -6.86 4.97
C VAL A 388 21.63 -7.90 5.82
N PHE A 389 20.55 -7.46 6.48
CA PHE A 389 19.64 -8.28 7.28
C PHE A 389 20.31 -9.08 8.40
N ALA A 390 21.35 -8.53 9.02
CA ALA A 390 22.06 -9.23 10.07
C ALA A 390 21.17 -9.56 11.28
N GLN A 391 21.27 -10.79 11.76
CA GLN A 391 20.55 -11.26 12.95
C GLN A 391 21.51 -11.96 13.92
N PRO A 392 21.39 -11.73 15.25
CA PRO A 392 22.14 -12.50 16.23
C PRO A 392 21.79 -13.99 16.17
N LEU A 393 22.80 -14.85 16.06
CA LEU A 393 22.62 -16.31 16.09
C LEU A 393 22.39 -16.76 17.55
N ARG A 394 21.18 -16.60 18.02
CA ARG A 394 20.75 -16.99 19.38
C ARG A 394 19.30 -17.43 19.38
N THR A 395 18.96 -18.23 20.38
CA THR A 395 17.56 -18.62 20.62
C THR A 395 16.72 -17.41 21.00
N ARG A 396 15.47 -17.41 20.58
CA ARG A 396 14.45 -16.42 20.94
C ARG A 396 13.16 -17.13 21.33
N SER A 397 12.37 -16.53 22.22
CA SER A 397 11.07 -17.08 22.58
C SER A 397 10.13 -17.00 21.39
N ALA A 398 9.47 -18.11 21.08
CA ALA A 398 8.36 -18.09 20.13
C ALA A 398 7.16 -17.40 20.81
N PRO A 399 6.47 -16.47 20.14
CA PRO A 399 5.23 -15.93 20.68
C PRO A 399 4.12 -16.98 20.65
N ASN A 400 3.00 -16.66 21.28
CA ASN A 400 1.85 -17.53 21.27
C ASN A 400 1.27 -17.73 19.85
N ILE A 401 0.69 -18.88 19.62
CA ILE A 401 -0.13 -19.13 18.44
C ILE A 401 -1.44 -18.39 18.63
N VAL A 402 -1.74 -17.45 17.73
CA VAL A 402 -3.04 -16.79 17.67
C VAL A 402 -4.00 -17.75 16.96
N GLY A 403 -5.04 -18.18 17.67
CA GLY A 403 -6.05 -19.08 17.12
C GLY A 403 -6.86 -18.39 15.99
N SER A 404 -7.26 -19.18 14.99
CA SER A 404 -8.15 -18.69 13.96
C SER A 404 -9.56 -18.48 14.51
N ALA A 405 -10.16 -17.33 14.18
CA ALA A 405 -11.53 -16.98 14.54
C ALA A 405 -12.51 -17.20 13.37
N GLN A 406 -12.17 -18.07 12.41
CA GLN A 406 -13.04 -18.34 11.26
C GLN A 406 -14.36 -18.97 11.69
N ASP A 407 -15.46 -18.38 11.23
CA ASP A 407 -16.80 -18.96 11.33
C ASP A 407 -17.12 -19.78 10.07
N PRO A 408 -17.19 -21.13 10.16
CA PRO A 408 -17.51 -21.96 9.01
C PRO A 408 -18.91 -21.70 8.44
N LYS A 409 -19.81 -21.08 9.22
CA LYS A 409 -21.17 -20.72 8.75
C LYS A 409 -21.16 -19.61 7.71
N LEU A 410 -20.08 -18.85 7.59
CA LEU A 410 -19.94 -17.83 6.56
C LEU A 410 -19.61 -18.42 5.18
N ALA A 411 -19.34 -19.71 5.08
CA ALA A 411 -19.26 -20.48 3.83
C ALA A 411 -18.43 -19.77 2.72
N GLY A 412 -17.23 -19.30 3.07
CA GLY A 412 -16.33 -18.64 2.12
C GLY A 412 -16.56 -17.12 1.96
N GLN A 413 -17.51 -16.55 2.70
CA GLN A 413 -17.74 -15.10 2.75
C GLN A 413 -17.03 -14.48 3.95
N THR A 414 -16.91 -13.17 3.94
CA THR A 414 -16.51 -12.34 5.08
C THR A 414 -17.72 -11.58 5.59
N LEU A 415 -17.94 -11.56 6.90
CA LEU A 415 -18.88 -10.67 7.55
C LEU A 415 -18.19 -9.34 7.89
N ILE A 416 -18.76 -8.24 7.44
CA ILE A 416 -18.29 -6.89 7.80
C ILE A 416 -19.43 -6.08 8.40
N GLY A 417 -19.10 -5.09 9.21
CA GLY A 417 -20.11 -4.21 9.80
C GLY A 417 -19.54 -3.22 10.80
N SER A 418 -20.43 -2.48 11.45
CA SER A 418 -20.08 -1.55 12.53
C SER A 418 -21.14 -1.58 13.62
N LEU A 419 -20.72 -1.35 14.85
CA LEU A 419 -21.59 -1.30 16.00
C LEU A 419 -22.46 -0.02 15.99
N ASN A 420 -21.89 1.09 15.54
CA ASN A 420 -22.61 2.36 15.45
C ASN A 420 -21.95 3.27 14.41
N VAL A 421 -22.51 3.36 13.23
CA VAL A 421 -21.97 4.17 12.11
C VAL A 421 -21.87 5.67 12.43
N TYR A 422 -22.59 6.15 13.45
CA TYR A 422 -22.57 7.56 13.87
C TYR A 422 -21.40 7.88 14.82
N ASP A 423 -20.68 6.88 15.33
CA ASP A 423 -19.47 7.09 16.09
C ASP A 423 -18.29 7.29 15.14
N SER A 424 -17.86 8.54 15.01
CA SER A 424 -16.77 8.93 14.11
C SER A 424 -15.92 10.01 14.76
N SER A 425 -14.60 9.94 14.58
CA SER A 425 -13.65 10.98 14.98
C SER A 425 -13.48 12.06 13.91
N LEU A 426 -13.83 11.74 12.65
CA LEU A 426 -13.62 12.62 11.50
C LEU A 426 -14.83 13.49 11.18
N HIS A 427 -16.03 12.96 11.39
CA HIS A 427 -17.27 13.63 10.98
C HIS A 427 -18.36 13.49 12.02
N THR A 428 -19.16 14.52 12.13
CA THR A 428 -20.39 14.48 12.93
C THR A 428 -21.59 14.27 12.01
N PHE A 429 -22.21 13.11 12.09
CA PHE A 429 -23.43 12.79 11.36
C PHE A 429 -24.64 12.92 12.28
N ALA A 430 -25.70 13.57 11.79
CA ALA A 430 -26.96 13.58 12.49
C ALA A 430 -27.57 12.16 12.51
N PRO A 431 -28.07 11.67 13.67
CA PRO A 431 -28.75 10.39 13.71
C PRO A 431 -29.87 10.30 12.66
N GLY A 432 -29.91 9.19 11.91
CA GLY A 432 -30.86 8.98 10.82
C GLY A 432 -30.44 9.59 9.47
N SER A 433 -29.32 10.34 9.39
CA SER A 433 -28.84 10.89 8.12
C SER A 433 -28.18 9.83 7.21
N ILE A 434 -27.64 8.78 7.81
CA ILE A 434 -27.03 7.67 7.05
C ILE A 434 -28.11 6.61 6.78
N TYR A 435 -28.45 6.46 5.51
CA TYR A 435 -29.40 5.43 5.07
C TYR A 435 -28.77 4.05 5.07
N GLY A 436 -27.54 3.95 4.61
CA GLY A 436 -26.83 2.68 4.46
C GLY A 436 -25.35 2.85 4.19
N VAL A 437 -24.66 1.73 4.07
CA VAL A 437 -23.27 1.67 3.69
C VAL A 437 -23.16 0.94 2.35
N ARG A 438 -22.69 1.64 1.33
CA ARG A 438 -22.35 1.05 0.02
C ARG A 438 -21.01 0.37 0.15
N VAL A 439 -20.92 -0.87 -0.32
CA VAL A 439 -19.70 -1.64 -0.38
C VAL A 439 -19.28 -1.78 -1.83
N MET A 440 -18.04 -1.43 -2.13
CA MET A 440 -17.49 -1.47 -3.48
C MET A 440 -16.25 -2.35 -3.53
N GLU A 441 -16.13 -3.19 -4.56
CA GLU A 441 -14.89 -3.88 -4.89
C GLU A 441 -13.99 -2.94 -5.68
N GLY A 442 -12.69 -2.96 -5.38
CA GLY A 442 -11.69 -2.15 -6.05
C GLY A 442 -10.86 -2.93 -7.08
N PHE A 443 -10.41 -2.20 -8.09
CA PHE A 443 -9.51 -2.67 -9.13
C PHE A 443 -8.39 -1.65 -9.28
N SER A 444 -7.14 -2.10 -9.30
CA SER A 444 -6.00 -1.21 -9.46
C SER A 444 -6.08 -0.41 -10.77
N SER A 445 -5.67 0.85 -10.69
CA SER A 445 -5.56 1.76 -11.83
C SER A 445 -4.09 1.97 -12.14
N GLU A 446 -3.71 1.85 -13.41
CA GLU A 446 -2.35 2.06 -13.89
C GLU A 446 -2.15 3.52 -14.33
N GLU A 447 -1.30 4.27 -13.66
CA GLU A 447 -1.05 5.67 -13.98
C GLU A 447 -0.46 5.84 -15.39
N GLY A 448 -1.11 6.70 -16.19
CA GLY A 448 -0.62 7.05 -17.54
C GLY A 448 -0.71 5.94 -18.58
N PHE A 449 -1.41 4.84 -18.28
CA PHE A 449 -1.59 3.71 -19.18
C PHE A 449 -3.04 3.56 -19.64
N PRO A 450 -3.27 2.89 -20.79
CA PRO A 450 -4.62 2.64 -21.27
C PRO A 450 -5.45 1.74 -20.34
N GLU A 451 -4.82 1.08 -19.38
CA GLU A 451 -5.46 0.28 -18.33
C GLU A 451 -6.24 1.10 -17.31
N ASN A 452 -6.06 2.41 -17.28
CA ASN A 452 -6.77 3.29 -16.38
C ASN A 452 -8.28 3.15 -16.51
N PHE A 453 -8.96 3.20 -15.39
CA PHE A 453 -10.42 3.25 -15.35
C PHE A 453 -10.97 4.61 -15.78
N GLY A 454 -10.19 5.66 -15.68
CA GLY A 454 -10.59 6.99 -16.07
C GLY A 454 -9.51 8.06 -15.91
N ALA A 455 -9.75 9.25 -16.47
CA ALA A 455 -8.82 10.39 -16.43
C ALA A 455 -8.46 10.88 -15.01
N PRO A 456 -9.37 10.82 -13.99
CA PRO A 456 -9.02 11.20 -12.63
C PRO A 456 -8.04 10.25 -11.92
N ARG A 457 -7.68 9.11 -12.54
CA ARG A 457 -6.70 8.13 -12.02
C ARG A 457 -7.07 7.54 -10.66
N PHE A 458 -8.34 7.40 -10.38
CA PHE A 458 -8.81 6.62 -9.24
C PHE A 458 -8.92 5.15 -9.62
N GLU A 459 -8.93 4.29 -8.60
CA GLU A 459 -9.16 2.87 -8.77
C GLU A 459 -10.50 2.61 -9.46
N GLY A 460 -10.58 1.48 -10.16
CA GLY A 460 -11.85 1.01 -10.67
C GLY A 460 -12.75 0.56 -9.53
N HIS A 461 -14.04 0.87 -9.62
CA HIS A 461 -15.02 0.56 -8.59
C HIS A 461 -16.14 -0.30 -9.16
N ALA A 462 -16.55 -1.32 -8.39
CA ALA A 462 -17.76 -2.08 -8.66
C ALA A 462 -18.64 -2.16 -7.41
N ASN A 463 -19.87 -1.67 -7.50
CA ASN A 463 -20.83 -1.69 -6.40
C ASN A 463 -21.28 -3.12 -6.08
N LEU A 464 -20.97 -3.61 -4.89
CA LEU A 464 -21.40 -4.93 -4.40
C LEU A 464 -22.80 -4.87 -3.79
N GLY A 465 -23.25 -3.71 -3.35
CA GLY A 465 -24.56 -3.51 -2.75
C GLY A 465 -24.53 -2.45 -1.66
N VAL A 466 -25.70 -2.28 -1.03
CA VAL A 466 -25.90 -1.34 0.07
C VAL A 466 -26.42 -2.09 1.28
N ALA A 467 -25.68 -2.09 2.37
CA ALA A 467 -26.16 -2.56 3.66
C ALA A 467 -26.98 -1.47 4.37
N ARG A 468 -28.17 -1.81 4.81
CA ARG A 468 -29.04 -0.90 5.54
C ARG A 468 -28.46 -0.61 6.93
N VAL A 469 -28.44 0.65 7.34
CA VAL A 469 -28.17 1.06 8.73
C VAL A 469 -29.44 0.91 9.54
N ALA A 470 -29.37 0.21 10.66
CA ALA A 470 -30.45 0.02 11.60
C ALA A 470 -30.70 1.26 12.47
N GLY A 471 -31.81 1.24 13.26
CA GLY A 471 -32.19 2.38 14.10
C GLY A 471 -31.19 2.74 15.19
N ASP A 472 -30.43 1.75 15.68
CA ASP A 472 -29.37 1.89 16.65
C ASP A 472 -28.01 2.32 16.03
N GLY A 473 -27.96 2.52 14.73
CA GLY A 473 -26.74 2.87 13.98
C GLY A 473 -25.90 1.66 13.57
N SER A 474 -26.27 0.45 13.95
CA SER A 474 -25.53 -0.75 13.54
C SER A 474 -25.84 -1.16 12.11
N TRP A 475 -24.88 -1.81 11.47
CA TRP A 475 -25.06 -2.42 10.15
C TRP A 475 -24.16 -3.63 9.97
N SER A 476 -24.53 -4.54 9.10
CA SER A 476 -23.66 -5.65 8.71
C SER A 476 -23.96 -6.16 7.30
N ALA A 477 -22.92 -6.70 6.66
CA ALA A 477 -23.00 -7.28 5.33
C ALA A 477 -22.14 -8.56 5.23
N LYS A 478 -22.57 -9.49 4.39
CA LYS A 478 -21.76 -10.64 3.96
C LYS A 478 -21.23 -10.34 2.57
N ILE A 479 -19.90 -10.22 2.45
CA ILE A 479 -19.22 -9.90 1.20
C ILE A 479 -18.42 -11.11 0.71
N PRO A 480 -18.08 -11.18 -0.59
CA PRO A 480 -17.09 -12.13 -1.08
C PRO A 480 -15.77 -11.94 -0.34
N ALA A 481 -15.14 -13.05 0.07
CA ALA A 481 -13.83 -13.00 0.71
C ALA A 481 -12.70 -12.80 -0.31
N ASN A 482 -11.52 -12.46 0.18
CA ASN A 482 -10.28 -12.31 -0.58
C ASN A 482 -10.31 -11.20 -1.66
N ILE A 483 -11.23 -10.25 -1.58
CA ILE A 483 -11.29 -9.11 -2.50
C ILE A 483 -11.07 -7.80 -1.73
N PRO A 484 -10.43 -6.80 -2.33
CA PRO A 484 -10.32 -5.48 -1.73
C PRO A 484 -11.66 -4.75 -1.82
N VAL A 485 -12.11 -4.21 -0.71
CA VAL A 485 -13.36 -3.46 -0.63
C VAL A 485 -13.15 -2.08 -0.02
N HIS A 486 -14.01 -1.16 -0.45
CA HIS A 486 -14.11 0.21 0.03
C HIS A 486 -15.54 0.46 0.52
N LEU A 487 -15.69 1.29 1.55
CA LEU A 487 -16.96 1.60 2.16
C LEU A 487 -17.32 3.07 1.94
N GLN A 488 -18.58 3.31 1.59
CA GLN A 488 -19.17 4.65 1.56
C GLN A 488 -20.43 4.69 2.41
N THR A 489 -20.48 5.58 3.39
CA THR A 489 -21.76 5.92 4.01
C THR A 489 -22.58 6.74 3.02
N ILE A 490 -23.86 6.40 2.85
CA ILE A 490 -24.75 7.08 1.92
C ILE A 490 -26.02 7.56 2.61
N ASP A 491 -26.56 8.67 2.11
CA ASP A 491 -27.87 9.18 2.54
C ASP A 491 -29.03 8.43 1.85
N ALA A 492 -30.26 8.87 2.11
CA ALA A 492 -31.45 8.28 1.53
C ALA A 492 -31.52 8.42 -0.01
N PHE A 493 -30.84 9.39 -0.59
CA PHE A 493 -30.75 9.54 -2.05
C PHE A 493 -29.63 8.70 -2.67
N GLY A 494 -28.84 8.01 -1.85
CA GLY A 494 -27.71 7.21 -2.29
C GLY A 494 -26.46 8.01 -2.61
N MET A 495 -26.38 9.25 -2.16
CA MET A 495 -25.19 10.09 -2.31
C MET A 495 -24.24 9.83 -1.16
N SER A 496 -22.96 9.73 -1.49
CA SER A 496 -21.89 9.58 -0.51
C SER A 496 -21.91 10.73 0.52
N LEU A 497 -21.79 10.38 1.78
CA LEU A 497 -21.59 11.29 2.91
C LEU A 497 -20.13 11.27 3.36
N PHE A 498 -19.52 10.08 3.35
CA PHE A 498 -18.15 9.86 3.72
C PHE A 498 -17.62 8.59 3.04
N ASN A 499 -16.35 8.62 2.67
CA ASN A 499 -15.64 7.49 2.11
C ASN A 499 -14.60 7.02 3.13
N GLU A 500 -14.57 5.73 3.44
CA GLU A 500 -13.47 5.13 4.19
C GLU A 500 -12.18 5.29 3.39
N PRO A 501 -11.11 5.90 3.93
CA PRO A 501 -9.93 6.22 3.13
C PRO A 501 -9.07 5.00 2.76
N VAL A 502 -9.43 3.81 3.24
CA VAL A 502 -8.62 2.60 3.05
C VAL A 502 -9.37 1.51 2.31
N TRP A 503 -8.63 0.77 1.49
CA TRP A 503 -9.06 -0.52 0.95
C TRP A 503 -8.67 -1.62 1.92
N PHE A 504 -9.61 -2.50 2.24
CA PHE A 504 -9.34 -3.66 3.08
C PHE A 504 -9.93 -4.93 2.47
N SER A 505 -9.43 -6.06 2.92
CA SER A 505 -9.88 -7.38 2.45
C SER A 505 -10.04 -8.30 3.64
N GLY A 506 -11.02 -9.18 3.60
CA GLY A 506 -11.24 -10.21 4.61
C GLY A 506 -11.00 -11.61 4.08
N ARG A 507 -10.68 -12.53 4.99
CA ARG A 507 -10.52 -13.95 4.70
C ARG A 507 -11.86 -14.67 4.71
N PRO A 508 -11.96 -15.85 4.06
CA PRO A 508 -13.14 -16.72 4.19
C PRO A 508 -13.43 -17.05 5.66
N GLY A 509 -14.66 -16.82 6.10
CA GLY A 509 -15.07 -17.08 7.49
C GLY A 509 -14.70 -15.98 8.49
N GLU A 510 -14.06 -14.90 8.06
CA GLU A 510 -13.70 -13.79 8.92
C GLU A 510 -14.91 -12.92 9.26
N SER A 511 -14.99 -12.45 10.52
CA SER A 511 -15.95 -11.45 10.97
C SER A 511 -15.22 -10.20 11.39
N ARG A 512 -15.51 -9.08 10.74
CA ARG A 512 -14.93 -7.76 11.03
C ARG A 512 -16.02 -6.77 11.40
N MET A 513 -16.12 -6.48 12.69
CA MET A 513 -17.05 -5.48 13.21
C MET A 513 -16.23 -4.30 13.76
N CYS A 514 -16.31 -3.17 13.06
CA CYS A 514 -15.74 -1.91 13.54
C CYS A 514 -16.58 -1.36 14.68
N GLY A 515 -16.01 -0.53 15.54
CA GLY A 515 -16.75 0.20 16.55
C GLY A 515 -17.71 1.20 15.90
N GLY A 516 -17.17 2.10 15.09
CA GLY A 516 -17.89 3.16 14.40
C GLY A 516 -17.60 3.21 12.89
N CYS A 517 -17.65 4.42 12.36
CA CYS A 517 -17.17 4.74 11.02
C CYS A 517 -15.99 5.70 11.17
N HIS A 518 -14.78 5.19 11.17
CA HIS A 518 -13.56 5.91 11.51
C HIS A 518 -13.60 6.47 12.95
N GLU A 519 -13.86 5.59 13.90
CA GLU A 519 -13.98 5.95 15.31
C GLU A 519 -12.61 6.26 15.96
N ASP A 520 -12.67 6.97 17.07
CA ASP A 520 -11.51 7.22 17.92
C ASP A 520 -11.01 5.91 18.55
N ARG A 521 -9.78 5.52 18.23
CA ARG A 521 -9.17 4.27 18.68
C ARG A 521 -8.79 4.24 20.17
N THR A 522 -8.79 5.39 20.83
CA THR A 522 -8.47 5.48 22.27
C THR A 522 -9.66 5.18 23.17
N ARG A 523 -10.86 5.11 22.61
CA ARG A 523 -12.08 4.84 23.35
C ARG A 523 -12.90 3.72 22.74
N THR A 524 -13.71 3.08 23.56
CA THR A 524 -14.67 2.08 23.11
C THR A 524 -15.92 2.78 22.58
N THR A 525 -16.39 2.37 21.41
CA THR A 525 -17.67 2.83 20.88
C THR A 525 -18.80 2.52 21.85
N THR A 526 -19.62 3.54 22.14
CA THR A 526 -20.78 3.38 22.99
C THR A 526 -21.92 2.75 22.19
N VAL A 527 -22.40 1.60 22.65
CA VAL A 527 -23.56 0.93 22.08
C VAL A 527 -24.68 0.83 23.09
N THR A 528 -25.92 0.80 22.60
CA THR A 528 -27.09 0.58 23.45
C THR A 528 -27.01 -0.83 24.05
N PRO A 529 -27.25 -0.99 25.37
CA PRO A 529 -27.27 -2.30 25.98
C PRO A 529 -28.30 -3.22 25.34
N GLY A 530 -27.91 -4.43 25.01
CA GLY A 530 -28.77 -5.44 24.38
C GLY A 530 -28.13 -6.02 23.12
N GLN A 531 -28.95 -6.69 22.32
CA GLN A 531 -28.51 -7.21 21.04
C GLN A 531 -28.57 -6.07 20.00
N LEU A 532 -27.51 -5.92 19.19
CA LEU A 532 -27.52 -4.99 18.07
C LEU A 532 -28.62 -5.35 17.06
N GLU A 533 -29.34 -4.33 16.60
CA GLU A 533 -30.46 -4.51 15.66
C GLU A 533 -30.02 -5.19 14.37
N THR A 534 -28.82 -4.91 13.86
CA THR A 534 -28.32 -5.55 12.65
C THR A 534 -28.23 -7.07 12.75
N PHE A 535 -27.97 -7.63 13.95
CA PHE A 535 -27.95 -9.09 14.13
C PHE A 535 -29.35 -9.69 14.14
N ALA A 536 -30.34 -8.94 14.61
CA ALA A 536 -31.72 -9.37 14.53
C ALA A 536 -32.29 -9.31 13.09
N LEU A 537 -31.86 -8.31 12.33
CA LEU A 537 -32.25 -8.14 10.92
C LEU A 537 -31.49 -9.13 10.00
N GLY A 538 -30.33 -9.59 10.43
CA GLY A 538 -29.41 -10.40 9.62
C GLY A 538 -28.53 -9.56 8.69
N ALA A 539 -27.32 -10.02 8.45
CA ALA A 539 -26.37 -9.34 7.58
C ALA A 539 -26.85 -9.30 6.13
N THR A 540 -26.75 -8.14 5.48
CA THR A 540 -27.13 -7.95 4.09
C THR A 540 -26.21 -8.78 3.17
N PRO A 541 -26.72 -9.70 2.33
CA PRO A 541 -25.90 -10.44 1.38
C PRO A 541 -25.49 -9.52 0.22
N MET A 542 -24.20 -9.50 -0.07
CA MET A 542 -23.63 -8.78 -1.21
C MET A 542 -23.31 -9.78 -2.32
N PHE A 543 -23.87 -9.58 -3.51
CA PHE A 543 -23.77 -10.51 -4.64
C PHE A 543 -24.10 -11.99 -4.33
N GLY A 544 -24.82 -12.26 -3.28
CA GLY A 544 -25.14 -13.62 -2.88
C GLY A 544 -23.87 -14.46 -2.69
N THR A 545 -23.91 -15.67 -3.22
CA THR A 545 -22.82 -16.65 -3.14
C THR A 545 -21.99 -16.75 -4.43
N THR A 546 -22.25 -15.89 -5.43
CA THR A 546 -21.55 -15.98 -6.72
C THR A 546 -20.38 -15.00 -6.69
N PRO A 547 -19.18 -15.44 -6.33
CA PRO A 547 -18.00 -14.59 -6.42
C PRO A 547 -17.78 -14.24 -7.90
N ARG A 548 -17.66 -12.95 -8.22
CA ARG A 548 -16.97 -12.43 -9.40
C ARG A 548 -17.64 -12.47 -10.76
N ALA A 549 -18.84 -12.93 -10.91
CA ALA A 549 -19.59 -12.49 -12.08
C ALA A 549 -20.04 -11.05 -11.83
N LEU A 550 -19.09 -10.12 -11.77
CA LEU A 550 -19.42 -8.71 -11.85
C LEU A 550 -20.20 -8.53 -13.12
N ARG A 551 -21.40 -8.04 -13.01
CA ARG A 551 -22.30 -7.87 -14.14
C ARG A 551 -22.51 -6.39 -14.34
N MET A 552 -22.06 -5.90 -15.46
CA MET A 552 -22.47 -4.59 -15.92
C MET A 552 -23.96 -4.67 -16.26
N LYS A 553 -24.76 -3.87 -15.57
CA LYS A 553 -26.14 -3.64 -15.96
C LYS A 553 -26.19 -2.44 -16.90
N THR A 554 -26.78 -2.65 -18.06
CA THR A 554 -26.90 -1.61 -19.09
C THR A 554 -28.26 -0.93 -19.07
N ASP A 555 -29.20 -1.43 -18.26
CA ASP A 555 -30.53 -0.86 -18.11
C ASP A 555 -30.56 0.25 -17.06
N PRO A 556 -30.71 1.54 -17.46
CA PRO A 556 -30.82 2.65 -16.53
C PRO A 556 -31.98 2.53 -15.54
N ALA A 557 -33.07 1.81 -15.90
CA ALA A 557 -34.19 1.58 -15.01
C ALA A 557 -33.82 0.75 -13.76
N SER A 558 -32.71 0.03 -13.83
CA SER A 558 -32.15 -0.75 -12.72
C SER A 558 -31.00 -0.05 -12.01
N ALA A 559 -30.97 1.27 -11.97
CA ALA A 559 -29.86 2.06 -11.40
C ALA A 559 -29.44 1.62 -9.98
N ALA A 560 -30.38 1.19 -9.15
CA ALA A 560 -30.10 0.64 -7.82
C ALA A 560 -29.30 -0.67 -7.84
N GLU A 561 -29.26 -1.35 -8.97
CA GLU A 561 -28.56 -2.61 -9.21
C GLU A 561 -27.35 -2.44 -10.14
N ILE A 562 -27.00 -1.21 -10.53
CA ILE A 562 -25.80 -0.95 -11.33
C ILE A 562 -24.59 -1.37 -10.51
N VAL A 563 -23.80 -2.27 -11.08
CA VAL A 563 -22.61 -2.84 -10.47
C VAL A 563 -21.40 -2.01 -10.83
N GLY A 564 -21.20 -1.75 -12.12
CA GLY A 564 -20.17 -0.87 -12.64
C GLY A 564 -20.79 0.22 -13.49
N VAL A 565 -20.22 1.43 -13.46
CA VAL A 565 -20.65 2.53 -14.33
C VAL A 565 -19.67 2.64 -15.47
N ALA A 566 -20.07 2.13 -16.64
CA ALA A 566 -19.37 2.37 -17.90
C ALA A 566 -19.94 3.64 -18.54
N TRP A 567 -19.09 4.64 -18.73
CA TRP A 567 -19.52 5.95 -19.20
C TRP A 567 -20.30 5.88 -20.50
N ASP A 568 -19.75 5.19 -21.49
CA ASP A 568 -20.34 5.06 -22.82
C ASP A 568 -21.66 4.26 -22.85
N LYS A 569 -21.94 3.44 -21.82
CA LYS A 569 -23.12 2.58 -21.75
C LYS A 569 -24.21 3.13 -20.83
N GLN A 570 -23.86 3.79 -19.73
CA GLN A 570 -24.82 4.26 -18.75
C GLN A 570 -24.96 5.79 -18.70
N VAL A 571 -23.86 6.54 -18.88
CA VAL A 571 -23.89 8.01 -18.74
C VAL A 571 -24.15 8.68 -20.08
N GLN A 572 -23.44 8.28 -21.14
CA GLN A 572 -23.57 8.92 -22.44
C GLN A 572 -25.02 8.90 -22.98
N PRO A 573 -25.79 7.79 -22.90
CA PRO A 573 -27.18 7.79 -23.35
C PRO A 573 -28.07 8.84 -22.66
N ILE A 574 -27.78 9.18 -21.37
CA ILE A 574 -28.48 10.25 -20.68
C ILE A 574 -28.19 11.61 -21.30
N PHE A 575 -26.94 11.87 -21.59
CA PHE A 575 -26.55 13.12 -22.24
C PHE A 575 -27.10 13.23 -23.67
N ASP A 576 -27.08 12.15 -24.42
CA ASP A 576 -27.63 12.09 -25.78
C ASP A 576 -29.13 12.41 -25.80
N ALA A 577 -29.85 11.92 -24.80
CA ALA A 577 -31.30 12.14 -24.71
C ALA A 577 -31.67 13.54 -24.25
N HIS A 578 -30.90 14.15 -23.33
CA HIS A 578 -31.36 15.31 -22.59
C HIS A 578 -30.46 16.56 -22.70
N CYS A 579 -29.19 16.45 -23.13
CA CYS A 579 -28.21 17.51 -22.95
C CYS A 579 -27.58 18.02 -24.25
N ILE A 580 -27.29 17.14 -25.21
CA ILE A 580 -26.52 17.51 -26.44
C ILE A 580 -27.20 18.49 -27.33
N SER A 581 -28.53 18.68 -27.25
CA SER A 581 -29.24 19.69 -28.01
C SER A 581 -28.78 21.13 -27.74
N CYS A 582 -28.15 21.34 -26.55
CA CYS A 582 -27.59 22.64 -26.16
C CYS A 582 -26.06 22.54 -25.88
N HIS A 583 -25.58 21.39 -25.51
CA HIS A 583 -24.19 21.16 -25.06
C HIS A 583 -23.41 20.31 -26.10
N ASP A 584 -23.37 20.77 -27.32
CA ASP A 584 -22.79 20.07 -28.48
C ASP A 584 -21.33 20.41 -28.79
N GLY A 585 -20.70 21.28 -27.97
CA GLY A 585 -19.34 21.76 -28.19
C GLY A 585 -19.23 22.99 -29.09
N THR A 586 -20.36 23.50 -29.59
CA THR A 586 -20.35 24.77 -30.35
C THR A 586 -20.12 25.94 -29.38
N PRO A 587 -19.06 26.75 -29.55
CA PRO A 587 -18.77 27.85 -28.63
C PRO A 587 -19.95 28.81 -28.46
N GLY A 588 -20.29 29.13 -27.21
CA GLY A 588 -21.43 30.02 -26.92
C GLY A 588 -21.72 30.04 -25.41
N PRO A 589 -22.79 30.76 -24.98
CA PRO A 589 -23.13 30.87 -23.57
C PRO A 589 -23.42 29.52 -22.87
N ALA A 590 -23.92 28.54 -23.63
CA ALA A 590 -24.17 27.19 -23.10
C ALA A 590 -22.89 26.33 -23.03
N ASN A 591 -21.88 26.68 -23.80
CA ASN A 591 -20.67 25.91 -23.95
C ASN A 591 -19.44 26.79 -23.69
N PRO A 592 -19.06 27.05 -22.43
CA PRO A 592 -17.88 27.82 -22.09
C PRO A 592 -16.61 27.11 -22.56
N SER A 593 -15.59 27.90 -22.88
CA SER A 593 -14.29 27.38 -23.32
C SER A 593 -13.21 27.73 -22.32
N TYR A 594 -12.19 26.88 -22.23
CA TYR A 594 -10.95 27.11 -21.49
C TYR A 594 -9.74 26.71 -22.32
N THR A 595 -8.59 27.25 -21.96
CA THR A 595 -7.33 26.96 -22.65
C THR A 595 -6.44 26.10 -21.73
N ILE A 596 -5.81 25.11 -22.33
CA ILE A 596 -4.82 24.24 -21.73
C ILE A 596 -3.49 24.56 -22.38
N THR A 597 -2.45 24.74 -21.57
CA THR A 597 -1.09 25.05 -22.02
C THR A 597 -0.10 24.10 -21.35
N ASP A 598 0.75 23.51 -22.16
CA ASP A 598 1.94 22.79 -21.70
C ASP A 598 3.08 23.80 -21.48
N PRO A 599 3.56 23.99 -20.25
CA PRO A 599 4.65 24.92 -19.95
C PRO A 599 5.96 24.57 -20.65
N THR A 600 6.17 23.31 -21.04
CA THR A 600 7.38 22.87 -21.75
C THR A 600 7.33 23.23 -23.24
N GLY A 601 6.16 23.56 -23.75
CA GLY A 601 5.95 23.86 -25.14
C GLY A 601 5.95 22.64 -26.06
N ALA A 602 5.96 21.43 -25.53
CA ALA A 602 5.89 20.21 -26.33
C ALA A 602 4.53 20.03 -27.00
N ILE A 603 3.47 20.58 -26.40
CA ILE A 603 2.12 20.58 -26.95
C ILE A 603 1.65 22.02 -27.15
N ALA A 604 1.17 22.34 -28.34
CA ALA A 604 0.60 23.66 -28.63
C ALA A 604 -0.65 23.91 -27.74
N PRO A 605 -0.93 25.17 -27.36
CA PRO A 605 -2.13 25.49 -26.59
C PRO A 605 -3.40 24.97 -27.25
N ILE A 606 -4.23 24.31 -26.42
CA ILE A 606 -5.51 23.71 -26.86
C ILE A 606 -6.64 24.51 -26.25
N THR A 607 -7.62 24.92 -27.08
CA THR A 607 -8.88 25.44 -26.58
C THR A 607 -9.91 24.31 -26.54
N TRP A 608 -10.43 24.01 -25.36
CA TRP A 608 -11.49 23.04 -25.14
C TRP A 608 -12.81 23.77 -24.87
N THR A 609 -13.85 23.32 -25.52
CA THR A 609 -15.21 23.87 -25.32
C THR A 609 -16.09 22.81 -24.68
N PHE A 610 -16.90 23.21 -23.70
CA PHE A 610 -17.84 22.33 -23.03
C PHE A 610 -18.67 21.53 -24.02
N ASN A 611 -18.61 20.21 -23.95
CA ASN A 611 -19.17 19.31 -24.95
C ASN A 611 -19.62 18.00 -24.30
N LEU A 612 -20.92 17.68 -24.40
CA LEU A 612 -21.51 16.47 -23.86
C LEU A 612 -21.79 15.39 -24.91
N THR A 613 -21.28 15.55 -26.13
CA THR A 613 -21.42 14.50 -27.15
C THR A 613 -20.51 13.31 -26.86
N GLY A 614 -20.91 12.13 -27.34
CA GLY A 614 -20.08 10.92 -27.30
C GLY A 614 -18.96 10.89 -28.34
N GLY A 615 -18.69 12.03 -29.03
CA GLY A 615 -17.65 12.14 -30.05
C GLY A 615 -16.24 11.96 -29.50
N ALA A 616 -15.33 11.49 -30.36
CA ALA A 616 -13.92 11.36 -30.01
C ALA A 616 -13.29 12.74 -29.76
N VAL A 617 -12.37 12.79 -28.81
CA VAL A 617 -11.57 14.00 -28.52
C VAL A 617 -10.45 14.17 -29.55
N PRO A 618 -9.98 15.42 -29.81
CA PRO A 618 -8.82 15.64 -30.64
C PRO A 618 -7.58 14.86 -30.14
N PRO A 619 -6.69 14.39 -31.03
CA PRO A 619 -5.52 13.60 -30.63
C PRO A 619 -4.64 14.24 -29.55
N ALA A 620 -4.48 15.57 -29.59
CA ALA A 620 -3.72 16.31 -28.59
C ALA A 620 -4.38 16.24 -27.19
N MET A 621 -5.72 16.26 -27.13
CA MET A 621 -6.45 16.07 -25.87
C MET A 621 -6.37 14.62 -25.39
N ALA A 622 -6.39 13.64 -26.28
CA ALA A 622 -6.21 12.24 -25.93
C ALA A 622 -4.84 11.99 -25.27
N VAL A 623 -3.79 12.64 -25.76
CA VAL A 623 -2.45 12.57 -25.15
C VAL A 623 -2.46 13.13 -23.72
N LEU A 624 -3.13 14.27 -23.50
CA LEU A 624 -3.25 14.89 -22.17
C LEU A 624 -4.13 14.09 -21.20
N ALA A 625 -4.94 13.18 -21.73
CA ALA A 625 -5.79 12.26 -20.96
C ALA A 625 -5.15 10.86 -20.79
N GLY A 626 -3.83 10.74 -20.93
CA GLY A 626 -3.12 9.46 -20.80
C GLY A 626 -3.19 8.56 -22.03
N GLY A 627 -3.55 9.11 -23.20
CA GLY A 627 -3.61 8.36 -24.45
C GLY A 627 -4.84 7.47 -24.63
N ALA A 628 -5.81 7.52 -23.71
CA ALA A 628 -7.05 6.75 -23.80
C ALA A 628 -8.05 7.39 -24.77
N ALA A 629 -8.84 6.57 -25.45
CA ALA A 629 -9.89 7.01 -26.38
C ALA A 629 -11.17 7.41 -25.61
N TYR A 630 -11.08 8.44 -24.76
CA TYR A 630 -12.23 8.97 -24.03
C TYR A 630 -13.16 9.78 -24.95
N SER A 631 -14.45 9.87 -24.57
CA SER A 631 -15.40 10.73 -25.24
C SER A 631 -15.27 12.20 -24.81
N ALA A 632 -15.75 13.11 -25.64
CA ALA A 632 -15.79 14.54 -25.35
C ALA A 632 -16.58 14.84 -24.07
N SER A 633 -17.72 14.18 -23.88
CA SER A 633 -18.56 14.31 -22.68
C SER A 633 -17.80 13.90 -21.43
N TYR A 634 -17.06 12.81 -21.52
CA TYR A 634 -16.31 12.29 -20.38
C TYR A 634 -15.24 13.29 -19.92
N LEU A 635 -14.37 13.74 -20.82
CA LEU A 635 -13.34 14.72 -20.49
C LEU A 635 -13.92 16.06 -20.04
N THR A 636 -15.07 16.46 -20.58
CA THR A 636 -15.78 17.65 -20.11
C THR A 636 -16.21 17.50 -18.65
N MET A 637 -16.72 16.34 -18.26
CA MET A 637 -17.25 16.10 -16.92
C MET A 637 -16.18 15.73 -15.88
N ALA A 638 -15.30 14.78 -16.23
CA ALA A 638 -14.24 14.30 -15.36
C ALA A 638 -13.09 15.30 -15.20
N GLY A 639 -12.89 16.15 -16.20
CA GLY A 639 -11.76 17.07 -16.25
C GLY A 639 -10.48 16.40 -16.77
N LEU A 640 -9.38 17.11 -16.59
CA LEU A 640 -8.04 16.68 -16.95
C LEU A 640 -7.35 16.06 -15.72
N ASP A 641 -6.18 15.54 -15.96
CA ASP A 641 -5.27 15.11 -14.92
C ASP A 641 -4.97 16.24 -13.91
N MET A 642 -5.62 16.16 -12.75
CA MET A 642 -5.45 17.16 -11.68
C MET A 642 -4.05 17.15 -11.08
N GLU A 643 -3.38 16.00 -11.06
CA GLU A 643 -2.02 15.90 -10.57
C GLU A 643 -1.06 16.66 -11.51
N ALA A 644 -1.18 16.48 -12.80
CA ALA A 644 -0.38 17.23 -13.77
C ALA A 644 -0.64 18.75 -13.67
N ILE A 645 -1.87 19.17 -13.38
CA ILE A 645 -2.19 20.58 -13.14
C ILE A 645 -1.56 21.07 -11.84
N ASN A 646 -1.70 20.35 -10.74
CA ASN A 646 -1.20 20.72 -9.43
C ASN A 646 0.34 20.77 -9.38
N ARG A 647 1.00 19.88 -10.13
CA ARG A 647 2.47 19.89 -10.27
C ARG A 647 2.99 20.92 -11.29
N GLY A 648 2.10 21.65 -11.94
CA GLY A 648 2.47 22.64 -12.96
C GLY A 648 2.94 22.05 -14.29
N HIS A 649 2.69 20.76 -14.53
CA HIS A 649 2.94 20.12 -15.83
C HIS A 649 1.92 20.52 -16.88
N LEU A 650 0.72 20.91 -16.46
CA LEU A 650 -0.32 21.51 -17.28
C LEU A 650 -0.78 22.81 -16.63
N MET A 651 -1.01 23.83 -17.44
CA MET A 651 -1.63 25.09 -17.02
C MET A 651 -3.00 25.22 -17.67
N VAL A 652 -3.98 25.63 -16.91
CA VAL A 652 -5.35 25.83 -17.38
C VAL A 652 -5.80 27.26 -17.12
N SER A 653 -6.61 27.80 -18.01
CA SER A 653 -7.19 29.14 -17.82
C SER A 653 -8.17 29.15 -16.64
N SER A 654 -8.45 30.34 -16.10
CA SER A 654 -9.35 30.55 -14.96
C SER A 654 -10.81 30.11 -15.20
N THR A 655 -11.16 29.81 -16.46
CA THR A 655 -12.49 29.29 -16.84
C THR A 655 -12.59 27.78 -16.73
N TYR A 656 -11.47 27.08 -16.46
CA TYR A 656 -11.47 25.64 -16.28
C TYR A 656 -12.32 25.23 -15.07
N THR A 657 -13.12 24.21 -15.25
CA THR A 657 -14.02 23.70 -14.21
C THR A 657 -14.12 22.19 -14.32
N VAL A 658 -14.00 21.50 -13.19
CA VAL A 658 -14.35 20.09 -13.04
C VAL A 658 -15.85 20.01 -12.71
N TYR A 659 -16.61 19.30 -13.50
CA TYR A 659 -18.07 19.22 -13.34
C TYR A 659 -18.53 18.02 -12.54
N MET A 660 -17.73 16.94 -12.52
CA MET A 660 -17.95 15.78 -11.65
C MET A 660 -16.72 15.57 -10.77
N THR A 661 -16.90 15.66 -9.46
CA THR A 661 -15.85 15.42 -8.48
C THR A 661 -15.79 13.93 -8.17
N PRO A 662 -14.66 13.24 -8.39
CA PRO A 662 -14.52 11.82 -8.08
C PRO A 662 -14.81 11.55 -6.61
N MET A 663 -15.51 10.45 -6.33
CA MET A 663 -15.92 10.00 -5.00
C MET A 663 -16.87 10.95 -4.25
N ASN A 664 -17.35 12.00 -4.89
CA ASN A 664 -18.16 13.02 -4.23
C ASN A 664 -19.24 13.61 -5.15
N ALA A 665 -20.35 12.91 -5.28
CA ALA A 665 -21.48 13.38 -6.06
C ALA A 665 -22.07 14.69 -5.50
N ARG A 666 -22.04 14.87 -4.19
CA ARG A 666 -22.62 16.05 -3.53
C ARG A 666 -21.92 17.36 -3.88
N GLU A 667 -20.61 17.33 -4.06
CA GLU A 667 -19.81 18.48 -4.52
C GLU A 667 -19.68 18.57 -6.04
N SER A 668 -20.19 17.59 -6.76
CA SER A 668 -20.18 17.60 -8.22
C SER A 668 -21.09 18.68 -8.76
N MET A 669 -20.52 19.60 -9.54
CA MET A 669 -21.26 20.76 -10.06
C MET A 669 -22.45 20.34 -10.93
N VAL A 670 -22.33 19.29 -11.73
CA VAL A 670 -23.44 18.79 -12.55
C VAL A 670 -24.64 18.37 -11.69
N ILE A 671 -24.38 17.68 -10.59
CA ILE A 671 -25.43 17.23 -9.66
C ILE A 671 -26.11 18.43 -8.99
N THR A 672 -25.32 19.38 -8.48
CA THR A 672 -25.86 20.58 -7.80
C THR A 672 -26.58 21.52 -8.75
N LYS A 673 -26.19 21.60 -10.01
CA LYS A 673 -26.92 22.35 -11.04
C LYS A 673 -28.25 21.70 -11.41
N LEU A 674 -28.29 20.37 -11.44
CA LEU A 674 -29.53 19.63 -11.70
C LEU A 674 -30.49 19.63 -10.50
N ASN A 675 -29.97 19.64 -9.28
CA ASN A 675 -30.76 19.80 -8.06
C ASN A 675 -29.96 20.42 -6.91
N PRO A 676 -30.02 21.73 -6.69
CA PRO A 676 -29.25 22.40 -5.65
C PRO A 676 -29.69 22.04 -4.22
N THR A 677 -30.84 21.42 -4.03
CA THR A 677 -31.31 21.03 -2.68
C THR A 677 -30.57 19.80 -2.14
N LEU A 678 -29.85 19.06 -2.97
CA LEU A 678 -29.08 17.87 -2.57
C LEU A 678 -27.76 18.19 -1.88
N LEU A 679 -27.34 19.45 -1.84
CA LEU A 679 -26.13 19.87 -1.12
C LEU A 679 -26.18 19.52 0.38
N PHE A 680 -27.36 19.53 0.97
CA PHE A 680 -27.55 19.28 2.40
C PHE A 680 -28.38 18.02 2.62
N PRO A 681 -27.82 16.96 3.22
CA PRO A 681 -28.56 15.74 3.49
C PRO A 681 -29.68 16.00 4.50
N THR A 682 -30.87 15.54 4.18
CA THR A 682 -32.00 15.56 5.12
C THR A 682 -32.18 14.16 5.69
N PRO A 683 -32.25 14.01 7.02
CA PRO A 683 -32.50 12.72 7.65
C PRO A 683 -33.81 12.10 7.14
N THR A 684 -33.71 10.88 6.61
CA THR A 684 -34.88 10.10 6.21
C THR A 684 -34.59 8.61 6.31
N ALA A 685 -35.53 7.89 6.87
CA ALA A 685 -35.41 6.45 7.02
C ALA A 685 -35.78 5.66 5.75
N THR A 686 -36.28 6.33 4.72
CA THR A 686 -36.77 5.67 3.51
C THR A 686 -35.87 6.00 2.32
N ARG A 687 -35.48 4.98 1.58
CA ARG A 687 -34.77 5.16 0.32
C ARG A 687 -35.63 5.96 -0.66
N ALA A 688 -35.05 6.97 -1.25
CA ALA A 688 -35.69 7.80 -2.25
C ALA A 688 -34.75 8.01 -3.43
N PHE A 689 -35.31 8.14 -4.62
CA PHE A 689 -34.53 8.62 -5.76
C PHE A 689 -34.73 10.13 -5.89
N PRO A 690 -33.65 10.91 -5.96
CA PRO A 690 -33.77 12.35 -6.12
C PRO A 690 -34.33 12.68 -7.51
N THR A 691 -35.12 13.75 -7.59
CA THR A 691 -35.60 14.30 -8.85
C THR A 691 -34.79 15.55 -9.23
N THR A 692 -34.65 15.79 -10.51
CA THR A 692 -34.05 17.03 -11.00
C THR A 692 -35.04 18.21 -10.83
N THR A 693 -34.48 19.39 -10.57
CA THR A 693 -35.18 20.64 -10.80
C THR A 693 -34.90 21.10 -12.23
N PRO A 694 -35.81 21.84 -12.88
CA PRO A 694 -35.57 22.28 -14.26
C PRO A 694 -34.29 23.10 -14.35
N HIS A 695 -33.28 22.57 -15.06
CA HIS A 695 -32.02 23.27 -15.27
C HIS A 695 -32.24 24.53 -16.14
N MET A 696 -33.10 24.42 -17.16
CA MET A 696 -33.63 25.55 -17.91
C MET A 696 -35.12 25.30 -18.15
N THR A 697 -35.96 26.23 -17.70
CA THR A 697 -37.41 26.12 -17.80
C THR A 697 -37.86 25.89 -19.25
N GLY A 698 -38.57 24.83 -19.50
CA GLY A 698 -39.15 24.50 -20.81
C GLY A 698 -38.19 23.90 -21.84
N LYS A 699 -37.00 23.42 -21.45
CA LYS A 699 -36.02 22.83 -22.37
C LYS A 699 -35.93 21.31 -22.31
N GLY A 700 -36.80 20.62 -21.57
CA GLY A 700 -36.84 19.14 -21.55
C GLY A 700 -35.64 18.47 -20.88
N THR A 701 -35.07 19.12 -19.87
CA THR A 701 -33.88 18.63 -19.14
C THR A 701 -34.25 17.76 -17.93
N ASP A 702 -35.48 17.30 -17.85
CA ASP A 702 -35.94 16.49 -16.74
C ASP A 702 -35.45 15.06 -16.92
N LEU A 703 -34.54 14.64 -16.06
CA LEU A 703 -34.11 13.24 -16.00
C LEU A 703 -35.12 12.42 -15.20
N SER A 704 -35.27 11.16 -15.57
CA SER A 704 -35.92 10.21 -14.69
C SER A 704 -35.11 10.05 -13.39
N PRO A 705 -35.74 9.68 -12.27
CA PRO A 705 -35.00 9.44 -11.02
C PRO A 705 -33.85 8.42 -11.16
N GLN A 706 -34.00 7.45 -12.03
CA GLN A 706 -32.98 6.44 -12.31
C GLN A 706 -31.81 7.01 -13.09
N GLU A 707 -32.04 7.83 -14.10
CA GLU A 707 -30.99 8.50 -14.86
C GLU A 707 -30.19 9.45 -13.95
N PHE A 708 -30.89 10.21 -13.12
CA PHE A 708 -30.20 11.11 -12.20
C PHE A 708 -29.37 10.34 -11.18
N TYR A 709 -29.90 9.23 -10.65
CA TYR A 709 -29.14 8.36 -9.75
C TYR A 709 -27.94 7.73 -10.45
N THR A 710 -28.00 7.44 -11.74
CA THR A 710 -26.85 6.97 -12.52
C THR A 710 -25.73 8.01 -12.57
N LEU A 711 -26.07 9.29 -12.73
CA LEU A 711 -25.07 10.38 -12.65
C LEU A 711 -24.45 10.50 -11.24
N ILE A 712 -25.26 10.35 -10.20
CA ILE A 712 -24.79 10.31 -8.81
C ILE A 712 -23.81 9.16 -8.62
N LEU A 713 -24.16 7.95 -9.05
CA LEU A 713 -23.26 6.80 -8.98
C LEU A 713 -21.97 7.01 -9.76
N ALA A 714 -22.06 7.59 -10.96
CA ALA A 714 -20.86 7.87 -11.75
C ALA A 714 -19.86 8.75 -10.99
N ALA A 715 -20.34 9.77 -10.28
CA ALA A 715 -19.50 10.62 -9.46
C ALA A 715 -18.96 9.87 -8.22
N ASP A 716 -19.84 9.22 -7.45
CA ASP A 716 -19.47 8.51 -6.21
C ASP A 716 -18.58 7.28 -6.45
N MET A 717 -18.55 6.75 -7.68
CA MET A 717 -17.68 5.66 -8.11
C MET A 717 -16.49 6.18 -8.93
N ALA A 718 -15.90 7.28 -8.48
CA ALA A 718 -14.65 7.86 -8.96
C ALA A 718 -14.66 8.38 -10.41
N VAL A 719 -15.85 8.62 -11.01
CA VAL A 719 -15.96 9.10 -12.40
C VAL A 719 -15.19 8.19 -13.38
N ASN A 720 -15.31 6.90 -13.21
CA ASN A 720 -14.66 5.93 -14.10
C ASN A 720 -15.25 6.02 -15.52
N PHE A 721 -14.41 5.91 -16.55
CA PHE A 721 -14.84 5.77 -17.94
C PHE A 721 -15.21 4.31 -18.26
N PHE A 722 -14.38 3.39 -17.78
CA PHE A 722 -14.61 1.96 -17.93
C PHE A 722 -15.16 1.37 -16.64
N ALA A 723 -16.16 0.51 -16.76
CA ALA A 723 -16.44 -0.49 -15.74
C ALA A 723 -15.48 -1.68 -15.93
N ARG A 724 -15.34 -2.54 -14.91
CA ARG A 724 -14.49 -3.73 -15.02
C ARG A 724 -14.80 -4.57 -16.27
N GLU A 725 -16.08 -4.80 -16.53
CA GLU A 725 -16.54 -5.71 -17.58
C GLU A 725 -16.31 -5.19 -19.00
N ASN A 726 -16.13 -3.90 -19.17
CA ASN A 726 -15.87 -3.28 -20.47
C ASN A 726 -14.51 -2.60 -20.57
N ASN A 727 -13.67 -2.70 -19.55
CA ASN A 727 -12.29 -2.21 -19.65
C ASN A 727 -11.50 -3.18 -20.56
N PRO A 728 -11.06 -2.71 -21.74
CA PRO A 728 -10.42 -3.59 -22.72
C PRO A 728 -9.06 -4.12 -22.24
N HIS A 729 -8.49 -3.52 -21.21
CA HIS A 729 -7.15 -3.82 -20.73
C HIS A 729 -7.14 -4.82 -19.57
N LEU A 730 -8.20 -4.94 -18.80
CA LEU A 730 -8.28 -5.90 -17.69
C LEU A 730 -8.26 -7.38 -18.14
N ASN A 731 -8.68 -7.66 -19.36
CA ASN A 731 -8.66 -9.02 -19.92
C ASN A 731 -7.30 -9.44 -20.51
N MET A 732 -6.33 -8.55 -20.55
CA MET A 732 -4.99 -8.84 -21.09
C MET A 732 -4.09 -9.57 -20.08
N TYR A 733 -4.55 -9.72 -18.84
CA TYR A 733 -3.79 -10.32 -17.76
C TYR A 733 -4.58 -11.46 -17.13
N PRO A 734 -4.12 -12.70 -17.32
CA PRO A 734 -4.78 -13.88 -16.79
C PRO A 734 -4.80 -13.98 -15.27
#